data_892c2df4eb1180c3463f378d58981617
#
_entry.id   892c2df4eb1180c3463f378d58981617
#
_cell.length_a   1.000
_cell.length_b   1.000
_cell.length_c   1.000
_cell.angle_alpha   90.00
_cell.angle_beta   90.00
_cell.angle_gamma   90.00
#
_symmetry.space_group_name_H-M   'P 1'
#
loop_
_entity.id
_entity.type
_entity.pdbx_description
1 polymer ?
#
loop_
_entity_poly.entity_id
_entity_poly.type
_entity_poly.pdbx_seq_one_letter_code
_entity_poly.pdbx_strand_id
1 'polypeptide(L)'
;MPFTLGQRWISDTESELGLGTVVALDARMITLLFPATGENRLYARNDSPITRVMFNPGDTVSSHEGWQLQVEEVKEENGLLTYIGTRQDTQESGVAMREVLLDSKLTFSKPQDRLFAGQIDRMDRFALRFRARKYQSEQYRLPFAGLRGMRASLIPHQLHIAHEVGQRHAPRVLLADEVGLGKTIEAGMIIHQQLLAGRAERVLIVVPETLQHQWLVEMMRRFNLYFSLFDDSRYAEAKLDSSNPFETEQLVICSLDFVRRNKQRLEELADAQWDLLVVDEAHHLAWSEEAPSREYQVIEQLAEHIPGVLLLTATPEQLGQQSHFARLRLLDPNRFHDYGEFVAEQQKYRPVADAVTLLLSGKRLADDKLNLLGELIDEQDIEPLLKAANSEGDNAEQARQELVSMLMDRHGTSRVLFRNTRNGVKGFPHRNLHQIKLPLPTQYQTALKVSGIMGAKKSVEARARDMLYPEQIYQEFEGENATWWNFDPRVEWLLDYLLANRNEKVLVICAKADTALQLEQVLREREAIRAAVFHEGLSIIERDRAAAYFASEEEGAQVLLCSEIGSEGRNFQFASQLVMFDLPFNPDLLEQRIGRLDRIGQMHDIQIMVPYLEHTAQAVLGRWFHEGLDAFEHTCPTGRTIYDSCYEQLIGYLAAPTEQEGFDEFIHACRQQHDQLKAQLEQGRDRLLEMHSNGGDKAQALAAAIAEQDNDVNLVGFALNLFDIVGINQEDRSDNLIVLTPSDHMLVPDFPGLPQDGCTVTFDRDRALSREDAQFVSWEHPIIRNGLDLILSGDTGSCAVSLLKNKALPVGTLLVELVYVVEAQAPKHLQLTRFLPPTPIRMLMDRKGTNLAAQVEFESFNRQLNAVNRHTSSKLVNAVQQDVHAMLQQAESLVEAQARTLIEQAKQEADDKLSAELARLEALKAVNPNIRDDEVEALEFNRRQVLANLNEAGWRLDAIRLVVVTHQ
;
A
#
# COMPACT_ATOMS: atom_id res chain seq x y z
N MET A 1 -16.78 25.25 11.33
CA MET A 1 -17.80 25.49 12.41
C MET A 1 -17.25 24.97 13.71
N PRO A 2 -17.48 25.60 14.86
CA PRO A 2 -17.01 25.06 16.14
C PRO A 2 -17.78 23.79 16.47
N PHE A 3 -17.05 22.73 16.80
CA PHE A 3 -17.67 21.48 17.29
C PHE A 3 -18.24 21.66 18.70
N THR A 4 -19.38 21.04 18.95
CA THR A 4 -20.05 21.05 20.26
C THR A 4 -20.54 19.64 20.58
N LEU A 5 -20.48 19.23 21.87
CA LEU A 5 -20.97 17.94 22.33
C LEU A 5 -22.46 17.78 21.98
N GLY A 6 -22.82 16.61 21.46
CA GLY A 6 -24.18 16.29 21.05
C GLY A 6 -24.52 16.64 19.60
N GLN A 7 -23.63 17.29 18.87
CA GLN A 7 -23.82 17.53 17.42
C GLN A 7 -23.84 16.22 16.66
N ARG A 8 -24.59 16.22 15.55
CA ARG A 8 -24.72 15.05 14.66
C ARG A 8 -23.94 15.25 13.37
N TRP A 9 -23.06 14.30 13.08
CA TRP A 9 -22.15 14.31 11.94
C TRP A 9 -22.18 12.98 11.19
N ILE A 10 -21.90 12.99 9.91
CA ILE A 10 -21.70 11.79 9.09
C ILE A 10 -20.25 11.74 8.64
N SER A 11 -19.69 10.52 8.56
CA SER A 11 -18.40 10.31 7.94
C SER A 11 -18.52 10.37 6.43
N ASP A 12 -17.69 11.20 5.78
CA ASP A 12 -17.69 11.34 4.32
C ASP A 12 -17.05 10.13 3.63
N THR A 13 -16.25 9.36 4.37
CA THR A 13 -15.55 8.17 3.87
C THR A 13 -16.19 6.86 4.30
N GLU A 14 -17.05 6.87 5.32
CA GLU A 14 -17.67 5.68 5.93
C GLU A 14 -19.16 5.95 6.22
N SER A 15 -19.91 6.23 5.15
CA SER A 15 -21.35 6.56 5.26
C SER A 15 -22.18 5.42 5.87
N GLU A 16 -21.68 4.18 5.80
CA GLU A 16 -22.26 2.98 6.43
C GLU A 16 -22.29 3.04 7.96
N LEU A 17 -21.46 3.85 8.60
CA LEU A 17 -21.49 4.06 10.05
C LEU A 17 -22.78 4.76 10.51
N GLY A 18 -23.49 5.42 9.61
CA GLY A 18 -24.67 6.19 9.90
C GLY A 18 -24.37 7.53 10.54
N LEU A 19 -25.28 8.00 11.40
CA LEU A 19 -25.20 9.32 12.03
C LEU A 19 -24.43 9.24 13.36
N GLY A 20 -23.24 9.83 13.40
CA GLY A 20 -22.40 9.94 14.58
C GLY A 20 -22.79 11.09 15.48
N THR A 21 -22.53 10.97 16.78
CA THR A 21 -22.71 12.01 17.79
C THR A 21 -21.38 12.40 18.38
N VAL A 22 -21.09 13.70 18.49
CA VAL A 22 -19.91 14.18 19.19
C VAL A 22 -20.04 13.89 20.68
N VAL A 23 -19.21 12.99 21.22
CA VAL A 23 -19.23 12.56 22.62
C VAL A 23 -18.07 13.10 23.44
N ALA A 24 -16.97 13.46 22.80
CA ALA A 24 -15.83 14.09 23.44
C ALA A 24 -15.16 15.12 22.51
N LEU A 25 -14.62 16.17 23.12
CA LEU A 25 -13.90 17.24 22.44
C LEU A 25 -12.60 17.50 23.17
N ASP A 26 -11.50 17.52 22.44
CA ASP A 26 -10.20 18.00 22.88
C ASP A 26 -9.76 19.20 22.00
N ALA A 27 -8.62 19.80 22.31
CA ALA A 27 -8.14 20.99 21.60
C ALA A 27 -7.98 20.76 20.08
N ARG A 28 -7.53 19.57 19.68
CA ARG A 28 -7.32 19.19 18.26
C ARG A 28 -8.14 17.99 17.78
N MET A 29 -8.80 17.27 18.68
CA MET A 29 -9.50 16.02 18.37
C MET A 29 -10.96 16.08 18.73
N ILE A 30 -11.76 15.28 18.06
CA ILE A 30 -13.15 15.01 18.37
C ILE A 30 -13.39 13.51 18.36
N THR A 31 -14.20 13.04 19.31
CA THR A 31 -14.65 11.66 19.30
C THR A 31 -16.11 11.61 18.87
N LEU A 32 -16.40 10.85 17.82
CA LEU A 32 -17.75 10.55 17.37
C LEU A 32 -18.13 9.12 17.79
N LEU A 33 -19.25 9.00 18.47
CA LEU A 33 -19.92 7.72 18.68
C LEU A 33 -20.93 7.51 17.55
N PHE A 34 -20.85 6.39 16.85
CA PHE A 34 -21.81 5.95 15.84
C PHE A 34 -22.74 4.89 16.44
N PRO A 35 -23.94 5.27 16.94
CA PRO A 35 -24.80 4.35 17.66
C PRO A 35 -25.33 3.20 16.79
N ALA A 36 -25.41 3.38 15.47
CA ALA A 36 -25.87 2.34 14.54
C ALA A 36 -24.93 1.13 14.48
N THR A 37 -23.62 1.34 14.66
CA THR A 37 -22.58 0.28 14.63
C THR A 37 -21.95 0.05 16.00
N GLY A 38 -22.18 0.94 16.97
CA GLY A 38 -21.57 0.89 18.31
C GLY A 38 -20.10 1.34 18.33
N GLU A 39 -19.60 1.95 17.26
CA GLU A 39 -18.19 2.34 17.15
C GLU A 39 -17.93 3.78 17.63
N ASN A 40 -16.76 3.97 18.22
CA ASN A 40 -16.18 5.28 18.46
C ASN A 40 -15.09 5.55 17.42
N ARG A 41 -15.11 6.76 16.84
CA ARG A 41 -14.09 7.23 15.91
C ARG A 41 -13.46 8.52 16.42
N LEU A 42 -12.15 8.61 16.28
CA LEU A 42 -11.37 9.79 16.63
C LEU A 42 -10.99 10.54 15.35
N TYR A 43 -11.37 11.83 15.27
CA TYR A 43 -11.06 12.67 14.11
C TYR A 43 -10.32 13.93 14.55
N ALA A 44 -9.40 14.42 13.70
CA ALA A 44 -8.81 15.73 13.89
C ALA A 44 -9.88 16.83 13.72
N ARG A 45 -9.78 17.95 14.45
CA ARG A 45 -10.75 19.06 14.31
C ARG A 45 -10.63 19.80 13.00
N ASN A 46 -9.47 19.79 12.38
CA ASN A 46 -9.20 20.41 11.09
C ASN A 46 -9.11 19.33 10.02
N ASP A 47 -9.70 19.59 8.87
CA ASP A 47 -9.65 18.75 7.67
C ASP A 47 -10.13 17.29 7.86
N SER A 48 -11.00 17.05 8.86
CA SER A 48 -11.58 15.71 9.02
C SER A 48 -12.65 15.44 7.96
N PRO A 49 -12.70 14.20 7.44
CA PRO A 49 -13.67 13.80 6.43
C PRO A 49 -15.04 13.51 7.08
N ILE A 50 -15.64 14.53 7.66
CA ILE A 50 -16.96 14.46 8.30
C ILE A 50 -17.80 15.69 7.94
N THR A 51 -19.08 15.45 7.68
CA THR A 51 -20.04 16.51 7.32
C THR A 51 -21.09 16.67 8.40
N ARG A 52 -21.37 17.92 8.76
CA ARG A 52 -22.46 18.28 9.67
C ARG A 52 -23.81 17.98 9.04
N VAL A 53 -24.63 17.18 9.69
CA VAL A 53 -25.99 16.90 9.23
C VAL A 53 -26.96 17.99 9.73
N MET A 54 -27.60 18.65 8.78
CA MET A 54 -28.62 19.68 9.06
C MET A 54 -29.82 19.46 8.14
N PHE A 55 -31.01 19.50 8.70
CA PHE A 55 -32.27 19.44 7.96
C PHE A 55 -32.89 20.82 7.86
N ASN A 56 -33.62 21.07 6.79
CA ASN A 56 -34.24 22.36 6.50
C ASN A 56 -35.76 22.28 6.72
N PRO A 57 -36.46 23.43 6.85
CA PRO A 57 -37.91 23.46 6.81
C PRO A 57 -38.46 22.76 5.56
N GLY A 58 -39.40 21.84 5.76
CA GLY A 58 -39.95 20.98 4.72
C GLY A 58 -39.42 19.55 4.71
N ASP A 59 -38.27 19.28 5.35
CA ASP A 59 -37.72 17.94 5.50
C ASP A 59 -38.47 17.13 6.55
N THR A 60 -38.47 15.81 6.40
CA THR A 60 -38.99 14.88 7.41
C THR A 60 -37.81 14.23 8.13
N VAL A 61 -37.79 14.33 9.44
CA VAL A 61 -36.75 13.73 10.30
C VAL A 61 -37.35 12.62 11.19
N SER A 62 -36.59 11.55 11.39
CA SER A 62 -36.98 10.45 12.25
C SER A 62 -36.31 10.57 13.63
N SER A 63 -37.13 10.32 14.68
CA SER A 63 -36.65 10.17 16.05
C SER A 63 -36.07 8.77 16.26
N HIS A 64 -35.11 8.62 17.18
CA HIS A 64 -34.62 7.33 17.65
C HIS A 64 -35.71 6.42 18.23
N GLU A 65 -36.86 6.98 18.60
CA GLU A 65 -38.06 6.26 19.08
C GLU A 65 -38.96 5.80 17.92
N GLY A 66 -38.59 6.11 16.65
CA GLY A 66 -39.29 5.64 15.46
C GLY A 66 -40.46 6.53 14.94
N TRP A 67 -40.74 7.66 15.63
CA TRP A 67 -41.72 8.62 15.10
C TRP A 67 -41.08 9.68 14.19
N GLN A 68 -41.87 10.28 13.32
CA GLN A 68 -41.38 11.24 12.32
C GLN A 68 -41.93 12.65 12.59
N LEU A 69 -41.06 13.65 12.38
CA LEU A 69 -41.39 15.08 12.46
C LEU A 69 -41.21 15.72 11.10
N GLN A 70 -42.23 16.41 10.60
CA GLN A 70 -42.10 17.32 9.47
C GLN A 70 -41.59 18.66 9.96
N VAL A 71 -40.37 19.02 9.57
CA VAL A 71 -39.70 20.25 10.05
C VAL A 71 -40.36 21.48 9.47
N GLU A 72 -40.73 22.41 10.31
CA GLU A 72 -41.31 23.73 9.95
C GLU A 72 -40.31 24.84 10.28
N GLU A 73 -39.58 24.75 11.39
CA GLU A 73 -38.60 25.73 11.87
C GLU A 73 -37.37 24.99 12.43
N VAL A 74 -36.20 25.60 12.25
CA VAL A 74 -34.93 25.08 12.84
C VAL A 74 -34.33 26.20 13.70
N LYS A 75 -34.06 25.89 14.97
CA LYS A 75 -33.40 26.79 15.92
C LYS A 75 -32.03 26.28 16.27
N GLU A 76 -31.04 27.17 16.24
CA GLU A 76 -29.68 26.87 16.70
C GLU A 76 -29.43 27.57 18.03
N GLU A 77 -29.12 26.82 19.07
CA GLU A 77 -28.74 27.29 20.39
C GLU A 77 -27.44 26.64 20.86
N ASN A 78 -26.43 27.45 21.13
CA ASN A 78 -25.11 26.98 21.58
C ASN A 78 -24.47 25.97 20.62
N GLY A 79 -24.70 26.10 19.32
CA GLY A 79 -24.16 25.19 18.29
C GLY A 79 -24.93 23.88 18.12
N LEU A 80 -26.04 23.68 18.84
CA LEU A 80 -26.94 22.53 18.71
C LEU A 80 -28.22 22.94 17.99
N LEU A 81 -28.75 22.02 17.17
CA LEU A 81 -29.98 22.23 16.40
C LEU A 81 -31.18 21.63 17.10
N THR A 82 -32.29 22.38 17.11
CA THR A 82 -33.62 21.91 17.52
C THR A 82 -34.57 22.09 16.35
N TYR A 83 -35.14 21.00 15.89
CA TYR A 83 -36.15 20.97 14.83
C TYR A 83 -37.53 21.09 15.44
N ILE A 84 -38.33 22.04 14.97
CA ILE A 84 -39.69 22.28 15.40
C ILE A 84 -40.61 22.04 14.22
N GLY A 85 -41.69 21.27 14.45
CA GLY A 85 -42.61 20.97 13.38
C GLY A 85 -43.82 20.13 13.83
N THR A 86 -44.45 19.52 12.83
CA THR A 86 -45.65 18.68 13.07
C THR A 86 -45.28 17.20 13.10
N ARG A 87 -45.59 16.52 14.20
CA ARG A 87 -45.39 15.06 14.34
C ARG A 87 -46.36 14.31 13.47
N GLN A 88 -45.89 13.39 12.62
CA GLN A 88 -46.73 12.77 11.56
C GLN A 88 -47.73 11.73 12.07
N ASP A 89 -47.43 11.03 13.16
CA ASP A 89 -48.31 9.98 13.73
C ASP A 89 -49.45 10.55 14.56
N THR A 90 -49.21 11.63 15.31
CA THR A 90 -50.22 12.27 16.19
C THR A 90 -50.82 13.53 15.60
N GLN A 91 -50.26 14.07 14.50
CA GLN A 91 -50.59 15.38 13.89
C GLN A 91 -50.44 16.58 14.88
N GLU A 92 -49.66 16.40 15.93
CA GLU A 92 -49.40 17.45 16.92
C GLU A 92 -48.39 18.44 16.32
N SER A 93 -48.75 19.73 16.25
CA SER A 93 -47.87 20.80 15.75
C SER A 93 -47.09 21.46 16.89
N GLY A 94 -45.92 22.06 16.53
CA GLY A 94 -45.03 22.71 17.48
C GLY A 94 -44.18 21.76 18.32
N VAL A 95 -44.12 20.48 17.96
CA VAL A 95 -43.25 19.50 18.61
C VAL A 95 -41.80 19.85 18.34
N ALA A 96 -40.97 19.87 19.39
CA ALA A 96 -39.54 20.14 19.30
C ALA A 96 -38.71 18.85 19.43
N MET A 97 -37.81 18.62 18.45
CA MET A 97 -36.86 17.51 18.47
C MET A 97 -35.44 18.05 18.44
N ARG A 98 -34.65 17.78 19.47
CA ARG A 98 -33.21 18.09 19.49
C ARG A 98 -32.47 17.15 18.54
N GLU A 99 -31.42 17.63 17.87
CA GLU A 99 -30.62 16.81 16.94
C GLU A 99 -30.03 15.55 17.55
N VAL A 100 -29.72 15.54 18.86
CA VAL A 100 -29.22 14.34 19.55
C VAL A 100 -30.24 13.19 19.57
N LEU A 101 -31.53 13.49 19.41
CA LEU A 101 -32.62 12.53 19.37
C LEU A 101 -32.93 11.99 17.96
N LEU A 102 -32.23 12.47 16.96
CA LEU A 102 -32.34 11.95 15.60
C LEU A 102 -31.97 10.45 15.55
N ASP A 103 -32.68 9.72 14.72
CA ASP A 103 -32.36 8.32 14.45
C ASP A 103 -30.92 8.22 13.91
N SER A 104 -30.17 7.31 14.46
CA SER A 104 -28.79 7.05 14.02
C SER A 104 -28.70 6.32 12.67
N LYS A 105 -29.78 5.67 12.26
CA LYS A 105 -29.96 5.12 10.91
C LYS A 105 -30.53 6.25 10.03
N LEU A 106 -29.69 6.94 9.30
CA LEU A 106 -30.15 7.99 8.38
C LEU A 106 -31.10 7.41 7.34
N THR A 107 -32.38 7.71 7.49
CA THR A 107 -33.33 7.64 6.37
C THR A 107 -33.39 9.02 5.75
N PHE A 108 -32.59 9.27 4.71
CA PHE A 108 -32.82 10.42 3.83
C PHE A 108 -34.27 10.40 3.35
N SER A 109 -34.83 11.56 3.00
CA SER A 109 -36.19 11.66 2.44
C SER A 109 -36.36 10.58 1.37
N LYS A 110 -37.39 9.73 1.52
CA LYS A 110 -37.59 8.60 0.62
C LYS A 110 -37.61 9.08 -0.83
N PRO A 111 -36.95 8.38 -1.78
CA PRO A 111 -36.89 8.81 -3.18
C PRO A 111 -38.23 9.14 -3.81
N GLN A 112 -39.29 8.41 -3.43
CA GLN A 112 -40.65 8.70 -3.88
C GLN A 112 -41.21 10.03 -3.35
N ASP A 113 -40.85 10.44 -2.13
CA ASP A 113 -41.31 11.69 -1.55
C ASP A 113 -40.67 12.89 -2.29
N ARG A 114 -39.38 12.77 -2.65
CA ARG A 114 -38.71 13.74 -3.51
C ARG A 114 -39.33 13.82 -4.90
N LEU A 115 -39.67 12.67 -5.50
CA LEU A 115 -40.32 12.61 -6.79
C LEU A 115 -41.66 13.35 -6.76
N PHE A 116 -42.50 13.11 -5.74
CA PHE A 116 -43.81 13.72 -5.59
C PHE A 116 -43.72 15.20 -5.18
N ALA A 117 -42.67 15.60 -4.49
CA ALA A 117 -42.37 17.01 -4.20
C ALA A 117 -41.81 17.79 -5.44
N GLY A 118 -41.58 17.12 -6.55
CA GLY A 118 -41.02 17.72 -7.76
C GLY A 118 -39.51 18.01 -7.70
N GLN A 119 -38.79 17.43 -6.76
CA GLN A 119 -37.33 17.49 -6.66
C GLN A 119 -36.72 16.45 -7.59
N ILE A 120 -36.82 16.65 -8.89
CA ILE A 120 -36.46 15.65 -9.91
C ILE A 120 -35.05 15.90 -10.41
N ASP A 121 -34.22 14.87 -10.35
CA ASP A 121 -32.85 14.87 -10.87
C ASP A 121 -32.83 14.64 -12.40
N ARG A 122 -31.68 14.96 -13.01
CA ARG A 122 -31.39 14.60 -14.39
C ARG A 122 -31.26 13.08 -14.53
N MET A 123 -31.67 12.54 -15.68
CA MET A 123 -31.62 11.10 -15.92
C MET A 123 -30.21 10.51 -15.90
N ASP A 124 -29.18 11.30 -16.24
CA ASP A 124 -27.76 10.92 -16.17
C ASP A 124 -27.30 10.67 -14.73
N ARG A 125 -27.81 11.46 -13.77
CA ARG A 125 -27.52 11.26 -12.34
C ARG A 125 -28.16 9.99 -11.80
N PHE A 126 -29.38 9.66 -12.22
CA PHE A 126 -30.00 8.37 -11.87
C PHE A 126 -29.19 7.18 -12.40
N ALA A 127 -28.75 7.28 -13.66
CA ALA A 127 -27.91 6.23 -14.26
C ALA A 127 -26.57 6.10 -13.56
N LEU A 128 -25.93 7.22 -13.18
CA LEU A 128 -24.69 7.20 -12.41
C LEU A 128 -24.89 6.52 -11.05
N ARG A 129 -25.96 6.87 -10.30
CA ARG A 129 -26.27 6.26 -9.00
C ARG A 129 -26.48 4.74 -9.09
N PHE A 130 -27.23 4.28 -10.08
CA PHE A 130 -27.43 2.84 -10.30
C PHE A 130 -26.10 2.12 -10.60
N ARG A 131 -25.27 2.69 -11.50
CA ARG A 131 -23.95 2.13 -11.81
C ARG A 131 -23.03 2.15 -10.59
N ALA A 132 -23.05 3.23 -9.81
CA ALA A 132 -22.30 3.34 -8.57
C ALA A 132 -22.65 2.19 -7.59
N ARG A 133 -23.95 1.93 -7.36
CA ARG A 133 -24.41 0.81 -6.53
C ARG A 133 -23.99 -0.55 -7.08
N LYS A 134 -24.16 -0.74 -8.38
CA LYS A 134 -23.79 -1.98 -9.06
C LYS A 134 -22.30 -2.26 -8.91
N TYR A 135 -21.46 -1.29 -9.28
CA TYR A 135 -20.00 -1.46 -9.23
C TYR A 135 -19.49 -1.55 -7.78
N GLN A 136 -20.02 -0.77 -6.84
CA GLN A 136 -19.70 -0.91 -5.43
C GLN A 136 -19.94 -2.35 -4.94
N SER A 137 -21.11 -2.91 -5.26
CA SER A 137 -21.43 -4.29 -4.88
C SER A 137 -20.49 -5.33 -5.51
N GLU A 138 -20.15 -5.16 -6.78
CA GLU A 138 -19.24 -6.06 -7.51
C GLU A 138 -17.82 -5.98 -6.93
N GLN A 139 -17.33 -4.77 -6.63
CA GLN A 139 -15.99 -4.55 -6.13
C GLN A 139 -15.78 -5.10 -4.72
N TYR A 140 -16.77 -4.99 -3.83
CA TYR A 140 -16.68 -5.52 -2.46
C TYR A 140 -16.63 -7.06 -2.39
N ARG A 141 -17.08 -7.76 -3.43
CA ARG A 141 -17.03 -9.23 -3.51
C ARG A 141 -15.67 -9.78 -3.91
N LEU A 142 -14.77 -8.94 -4.43
CA LEU A 142 -13.46 -9.38 -4.89
C LEU A 142 -12.55 -9.72 -3.69
N PRO A 143 -11.83 -10.85 -3.73
CA PRO A 143 -11.09 -11.36 -2.57
C PRO A 143 -9.78 -10.61 -2.30
N PHE A 144 -9.35 -9.71 -3.20
CA PHE A 144 -8.06 -9.01 -3.12
C PHE A 144 -8.21 -7.48 -2.92
N ALA A 145 -9.25 -7.08 -2.18
CA ALA A 145 -9.41 -5.68 -1.77
C ALA A 145 -8.15 -5.16 -1.04
N GLY A 146 -7.72 -3.96 -1.38
CA GLY A 146 -6.52 -3.33 -0.86
C GLY A 146 -5.23 -3.61 -1.63
N LEU A 147 -5.26 -4.51 -2.65
CA LEU A 147 -4.10 -4.81 -3.49
C LEU A 147 -4.17 -4.23 -4.91
N ARG A 148 -5.32 -3.67 -5.31
CA ARG A 148 -5.53 -3.12 -6.66
C ARG A 148 -5.15 -1.66 -6.78
N GLY A 149 -5.38 -0.88 -5.72
CA GLY A 149 -5.22 0.57 -5.71
C GLY A 149 -3.79 1.06 -5.65
N MET A 150 -2.85 0.20 -5.41
CA MET A 150 -1.45 0.57 -5.29
C MET A 150 -0.80 0.90 -6.64
N ARG A 151 0.04 1.91 -6.66
CA ARG A 151 0.92 2.25 -7.78
C ARG A 151 2.24 1.48 -7.66
N ALA A 152 2.18 0.17 -7.83
CA ALA A 152 3.32 -0.75 -7.74
C ALA A 152 3.19 -1.85 -8.79
N SER A 153 4.31 -2.45 -9.18
CA SER A 153 4.34 -3.61 -10.06
C SER A 153 3.65 -4.81 -9.40
N LEU A 154 2.97 -5.63 -10.20
CA LEU A 154 2.27 -6.82 -9.70
C LEU A 154 3.25 -7.99 -9.55
N ILE A 155 4.06 -7.95 -8.50
CA ILE A 155 5.08 -8.95 -8.22
C ILE A 155 4.47 -10.09 -7.39
N PRO A 156 4.44 -11.34 -7.90
CA PRO A 156 3.68 -12.43 -7.30
C PRO A 156 3.98 -12.68 -5.82
N HIS A 157 5.26 -12.77 -5.42
CA HIS A 157 5.61 -13.04 -4.01
C HIS A 157 5.19 -11.90 -3.07
N GLN A 158 5.34 -10.63 -3.50
CA GLN A 158 4.92 -9.48 -2.71
C GLN A 158 3.41 -9.48 -2.49
N LEU A 159 2.64 -9.74 -3.56
CA LEU A 159 1.18 -9.86 -3.50
C LEU A 159 0.74 -11.00 -2.60
N HIS A 160 1.44 -12.15 -2.67
CA HIS A 160 1.16 -13.30 -1.82
C HIS A 160 1.38 -12.98 -0.34
N ILE A 161 2.53 -12.41 0.02
CA ILE A 161 2.84 -12.01 1.40
C ILE A 161 1.82 -11.00 1.90
N ALA A 162 1.55 -9.96 1.11
CA ALA A 162 0.60 -8.94 1.48
C ALA A 162 -0.81 -9.52 1.68
N HIS A 163 -1.26 -10.40 0.79
CA HIS A 163 -2.56 -11.04 0.89
C HIS A 163 -2.68 -11.95 2.13
N GLU A 164 -1.67 -12.78 2.39
CA GLU A 164 -1.64 -13.68 3.55
C GLU A 164 -1.60 -12.93 4.89
N VAL A 165 -0.80 -11.87 4.96
CA VAL A 165 -0.61 -11.08 6.20
C VAL A 165 -1.70 -10.03 6.38
N GLY A 166 -2.07 -9.34 5.31
CA GLY A 166 -3.02 -8.22 5.35
C GLY A 166 -4.44 -8.62 5.76
N GLN A 167 -4.80 -9.91 5.62
CA GLN A 167 -6.11 -10.42 6.05
C GLN A 167 -6.17 -10.85 7.51
N ARG A 168 -5.03 -10.92 8.21
CA ARG A 168 -4.98 -11.35 9.61
C ARG A 168 -5.47 -10.25 10.56
N HIS A 169 -6.05 -10.66 11.67
CA HIS A 169 -6.27 -9.78 12.79
C HIS A 169 -4.94 -9.47 13.48
N ALA A 170 -4.63 -8.18 13.68
CA ALA A 170 -3.42 -7.73 14.36
C ALA A 170 -2.16 -8.53 13.95
N PRO A 171 -1.71 -8.44 12.67
CA PRO A 171 -0.63 -9.27 12.17
C PRO A 171 0.69 -8.97 12.89
N ARG A 172 1.41 -10.03 13.30
CA ARG A 172 2.73 -9.93 13.93
C ARG A 172 3.72 -10.76 13.14
N VAL A 173 4.49 -10.11 12.25
CA VAL A 173 5.36 -10.80 11.29
C VAL A 173 6.70 -10.10 11.10
N LEU A 174 7.70 -10.89 10.71
CA LEU A 174 9.01 -10.45 10.27
C LEU A 174 9.12 -10.61 8.74
N LEU A 175 9.27 -9.48 8.04
CA LEU A 175 9.55 -9.43 6.61
C LEU A 175 11.06 -9.37 6.42
N ALA A 176 11.63 -10.44 5.88
CA ALA A 176 13.07 -10.66 5.83
C ALA A 176 13.60 -10.95 4.41
N ASP A 177 12.91 -10.44 3.42
CA ASP A 177 13.31 -10.53 2.01
C ASP A 177 14.67 -9.86 1.75
N GLU A 178 15.45 -10.42 0.84
CA GLU A 178 16.72 -9.85 0.43
C GLU A 178 16.59 -8.38 -0.04
N VAL A 179 17.69 -7.64 0.03
CA VAL A 179 17.75 -6.27 -0.49
C VAL A 179 17.34 -6.25 -1.97
N GLY A 180 16.49 -5.28 -2.34
CA GLY A 180 15.99 -5.14 -3.73
C GLY A 180 14.69 -5.90 -4.03
N LEU A 181 14.20 -6.75 -3.13
CA LEU A 181 12.92 -7.47 -3.28
C LEU A 181 11.68 -6.65 -2.88
N GLY A 182 11.88 -5.46 -2.27
CA GLY A 182 10.82 -4.49 -2.05
C GLY A 182 10.02 -4.64 -0.76
N LYS A 183 10.67 -4.96 0.37
CA LYS A 183 10.04 -5.06 1.71
C LYS A 183 9.15 -3.87 2.09
N THR A 184 9.59 -2.65 1.76
CA THR A 184 8.80 -1.42 2.00
C THR A 184 7.47 -1.45 1.26
N ILE A 185 7.46 -2.02 0.04
CA ILE A 185 6.24 -2.18 -0.77
C ILE A 185 5.32 -3.24 -0.16
N GLU A 186 5.87 -4.36 0.28
CA GLU A 186 5.11 -5.40 0.99
C GLU A 186 4.45 -4.85 2.25
N ALA A 187 5.21 -4.15 3.08
CA ALA A 187 4.68 -3.50 4.28
C ALA A 187 3.62 -2.45 3.92
N GLY A 188 3.83 -1.65 2.89
CA GLY A 188 2.86 -0.68 2.39
C GLY A 188 1.56 -1.33 1.91
N MET A 189 1.63 -2.46 1.20
CA MET A 189 0.47 -3.26 0.80
C MET A 189 -0.31 -3.78 2.01
N ILE A 190 0.39 -4.29 3.04
CA ILE A 190 -0.23 -4.78 4.27
C ILE A 190 -0.92 -3.63 5.01
N ILE A 191 -0.24 -2.49 5.19
CA ILE A 191 -0.82 -1.30 5.80
C ILE A 191 -2.08 -0.86 5.05
N HIS A 192 -2.00 -0.77 3.72
CA HIS A 192 -3.11 -0.35 2.88
C HIS A 192 -4.31 -1.30 3.00
N GLN A 193 -4.09 -2.62 3.01
CA GLN A 193 -5.16 -3.60 3.23
C GLN A 193 -5.77 -3.48 4.63
N GLN A 194 -4.95 -3.34 5.69
CA GLN A 194 -5.43 -3.22 7.07
C GLN A 194 -6.29 -1.96 7.25
N LEU A 195 -5.88 -0.83 6.67
CA LEU A 195 -6.63 0.43 6.69
C LEU A 195 -7.94 0.32 5.88
N LEU A 196 -7.90 -0.22 4.66
CA LEU A 196 -9.10 -0.39 3.83
C LEU A 196 -10.10 -1.37 4.44
N ALA A 197 -9.62 -2.39 5.11
CA ALA A 197 -10.44 -3.37 5.82
C ALA A 197 -10.97 -2.84 7.16
N GLY A 198 -10.54 -1.67 7.62
CA GLY A 198 -10.88 -1.12 8.95
C GLY A 198 -10.37 -1.98 10.10
N ARG A 199 -9.34 -2.83 9.87
CA ARG A 199 -8.68 -3.62 10.92
C ARG A 199 -7.61 -2.82 11.65
N ALA A 200 -7.06 -1.80 11.00
CA ALA A 200 -6.22 -0.78 11.59
C ALA A 200 -6.75 0.60 11.19
N GLU A 201 -6.70 1.54 12.12
CA GLU A 201 -7.06 2.95 11.92
C GLU A 201 -5.90 3.85 12.24
N ARG A 202 -5.03 3.41 13.16
CA ARG A 202 -3.87 4.13 13.64
C ARG A 202 -2.61 3.32 13.39
N VAL A 203 -1.70 3.86 12.58
CA VAL A 203 -0.45 3.19 12.19
C VAL A 203 0.75 4.03 12.58
N LEU A 204 1.69 3.41 13.27
CA LEU A 204 2.97 3.98 13.65
C LEU A 204 4.09 3.33 12.86
N ILE A 205 4.89 4.12 12.15
CA ILE A 205 6.09 3.68 11.44
C ILE A 205 7.31 4.24 12.16
N VAL A 206 8.19 3.37 12.64
CA VAL A 206 9.45 3.72 13.30
C VAL A 206 10.63 3.28 12.42
N VAL A 207 11.43 4.23 11.98
CA VAL A 207 12.51 4.01 11.02
C VAL A 207 13.80 4.73 11.44
N PRO A 208 14.98 4.41 10.88
CA PRO A 208 16.14 5.27 10.95
C PRO A 208 15.84 6.68 10.38
N GLU A 209 16.48 7.71 10.93
CA GLU A 209 16.25 9.10 10.53
C GLU A 209 16.44 9.31 9.02
N THR A 210 17.42 8.63 8.42
CA THR A 210 17.72 8.68 6.99
C THR A 210 16.61 8.12 6.08
N LEU A 211 15.75 7.23 6.59
CA LEU A 211 14.68 6.58 5.82
C LEU A 211 13.31 7.24 5.98
N GLN A 212 13.15 8.22 6.89
CA GLN A 212 11.85 8.85 7.16
C GLN A 212 11.21 9.45 5.89
N HIS A 213 11.97 10.24 5.12
CA HIS A 213 11.46 10.85 3.91
C HIS A 213 11.17 9.84 2.80
N GLN A 214 11.95 8.78 2.70
CA GLN A 214 11.69 7.71 1.76
C GLN A 214 10.34 7.04 2.06
N TRP A 215 10.10 6.67 3.31
CA TRP A 215 8.83 6.08 3.73
C TRP A 215 7.65 7.03 3.49
N LEU A 216 7.79 8.31 3.84
CA LEU A 216 6.76 9.31 3.61
C LEU A 216 6.36 9.39 2.12
N VAL A 217 7.35 9.49 1.24
CA VAL A 217 7.13 9.58 -0.22
C VAL A 217 6.57 8.29 -0.80
N GLU A 218 7.07 7.12 -0.39
CA GLU A 218 6.58 5.83 -0.86
C GLU A 218 5.11 5.60 -0.45
N MET A 219 4.75 5.90 0.80
CA MET A 219 3.36 5.76 1.28
C MET A 219 2.41 6.70 0.53
N MET A 220 2.80 7.96 0.37
CA MET A 220 2.00 8.95 -0.36
C MET A 220 1.82 8.57 -1.83
N ARG A 221 2.90 8.24 -2.55
CA ARG A 221 2.86 8.06 -4.00
C ARG A 221 2.34 6.71 -4.46
N ARG A 222 2.62 5.65 -3.69
CA ARG A 222 2.25 4.29 -4.10
C ARG A 222 0.92 3.83 -3.56
N PHE A 223 0.53 4.36 -2.38
CA PHE A 223 -0.65 3.90 -1.66
C PHE A 223 -1.67 5.01 -1.38
N ASN A 224 -1.39 6.27 -1.74
CA ASN A 224 -2.21 7.43 -1.39
C ASN A 224 -2.43 7.56 0.14
N LEU A 225 -1.43 7.18 0.93
CA LEU A 225 -1.45 7.28 2.38
C LEU A 225 -0.59 8.46 2.83
N TYR A 226 -1.22 9.38 3.54
CA TYR A 226 -0.59 10.62 4.01
C TYR A 226 -0.19 10.47 5.47
N PHE A 227 1.08 10.20 5.71
CA PHE A 227 1.64 10.11 7.05
C PHE A 227 2.17 11.46 7.51
N SER A 228 2.01 11.75 8.80
CA SER A 228 2.62 12.90 9.46
C SER A 228 3.99 12.54 10.02
N LEU A 229 5.00 13.33 9.67
CA LEU A 229 6.35 13.18 10.22
C LEU A 229 6.40 13.85 11.59
N PHE A 230 6.72 13.07 12.64
CA PHE A 230 6.96 13.57 13.99
C PHE A 230 8.44 13.70 14.26
N ASP A 231 8.89 14.94 14.40
CA ASP A 231 10.19 15.36 14.87
C ASP A 231 10.06 16.21 16.14
N ASP A 232 11.19 16.73 16.66
CA ASP A 232 11.20 17.58 17.86
C ASP A 232 10.33 18.84 17.69
N SER A 233 10.29 19.42 16.50
CA SER A 233 9.51 20.62 16.19
C SER A 233 8.00 20.33 16.19
N ARG A 234 7.58 19.30 15.46
CA ARG A 234 6.17 18.87 15.38
C ARG A 234 5.64 18.43 16.73
N TYR A 235 6.45 17.67 17.48
CA TYR A 235 6.10 17.26 18.85
C TYR A 235 5.88 18.44 19.78
N ALA A 236 6.79 19.42 19.78
CA ALA A 236 6.65 20.61 20.61
C ALA A 236 5.41 21.43 20.25
N GLU A 237 5.12 21.58 18.98
CA GLU A 237 3.91 22.25 18.48
C GLU A 237 2.63 21.51 18.92
N ALA A 238 2.55 20.21 18.71
CA ALA A 238 1.41 19.39 19.09
C ALA A 238 1.18 19.35 20.62
N LYS A 239 2.27 19.45 21.40
CA LYS A 239 2.21 19.47 22.87
C LYS A 239 1.54 20.71 23.44
N LEU A 240 1.50 21.82 22.68
CA LEU A 240 0.84 23.05 23.14
C LEU A 240 -0.69 22.88 23.23
N ASP A 241 -1.26 22.01 22.41
CA ASP A 241 -2.69 21.91 22.21
C ASP A 241 -3.28 20.55 22.58
N SER A 242 -2.46 19.56 22.92
CA SER A 242 -2.91 18.20 23.28
C SER A 242 -2.17 17.64 24.47
N SER A 243 -2.86 16.87 25.30
CA SER A 243 -2.29 16.12 26.44
C SER A 243 -1.31 15.05 25.94
N ASN A 244 -1.66 14.36 24.84
CA ASN A 244 -0.79 13.42 24.15
C ASN A 244 -0.62 13.87 22.66
N PRO A 245 0.56 14.36 22.27
CA PRO A 245 0.79 14.86 20.91
C PRO A 245 0.55 13.84 19.81
N PHE A 246 0.76 12.55 20.08
CA PHE A 246 0.63 11.48 19.10
C PHE A 246 -0.82 11.08 18.79
N GLU A 247 -1.78 11.52 19.59
CA GLU A 247 -3.20 11.32 19.30
C GLU A 247 -3.75 12.32 18.28
N THR A 248 -2.97 13.35 17.91
CA THR A 248 -3.39 14.37 16.94
C THR A 248 -3.43 13.87 15.50
N GLU A 249 -2.77 12.74 15.20
CA GLU A 249 -2.65 12.17 13.87
C GLU A 249 -2.90 10.67 13.89
N GLN A 250 -3.51 10.14 12.85
CA GLN A 250 -3.78 8.70 12.74
C GLN A 250 -2.62 7.91 12.15
N LEU A 251 -1.89 8.51 11.21
CA LEU A 251 -0.78 7.89 10.51
C LEU A 251 0.50 8.66 10.83
N VAL A 252 1.43 8.06 11.53
CA VAL A 252 2.64 8.73 12.03
C VAL A 252 3.90 7.99 11.61
N ILE A 253 4.89 8.76 11.15
CA ILE A 253 6.28 8.31 10.96
C ILE A 253 7.16 9.07 11.95
N CYS A 254 8.02 8.36 12.66
CA CYS A 254 9.05 8.96 13.51
C CYS A 254 10.37 8.18 13.42
N SER A 255 11.48 8.82 13.84
CA SER A 255 12.74 8.09 13.94
C SER A 255 12.87 7.38 15.28
N LEU A 256 13.57 6.25 15.27
CA LEU A 256 13.90 5.53 16.50
C LEU A 256 14.70 6.41 17.47
N ASP A 257 15.61 7.22 16.96
CA ASP A 257 16.41 8.18 17.74
C ASP A 257 15.55 9.24 18.41
N PHE A 258 14.53 9.76 17.73
CA PHE A 258 13.58 10.72 18.28
C PHE A 258 12.83 10.15 19.49
N VAL A 259 12.37 8.90 19.41
CA VAL A 259 11.67 8.23 20.51
C VAL A 259 12.63 7.90 21.66
N ARG A 260 13.81 7.37 21.36
CA ARG A 260 14.80 6.92 22.33
C ARG A 260 15.32 8.02 23.26
N ARG A 261 15.43 9.25 22.77
CA ARG A 261 16.01 10.40 23.50
C ARG A 261 15.19 10.85 24.72
N ASN A 262 13.90 10.55 24.77
CA ASN A 262 13.02 11.05 25.83
C ASN A 262 12.02 9.97 26.31
N LYS A 263 12.12 9.63 27.60
CA LYS A 263 11.28 8.59 28.23
C LYS A 263 9.79 8.96 28.24
N GLN A 264 9.46 10.24 28.51
CA GLN A 264 8.07 10.71 28.51
C GLN A 264 7.45 10.58 27.11
N ARG A 265 8.24 10.88 26.08
CA ARG A 265 7.80 10.72 24.69
C ARG A 265 7.49 9.27 24.33
N LEU A 266 8.30 8.32 24.82
CA LEU A 266 8.04 6.90 24.65
C LEU A 266 6.77 6.45 25.37
N GLU A 267 6.52 6.93 26.59
CA GLU A 267 5.31 6.64 27.35
C GLU A 267 4.07 7.19 26.62
N GLU A 268 4.09 8.45 26.18
CA GLU A 268 3.01 9.06 25.42
C GLU A 268 2.75 8.35 24.08
N LEU A 269 3.81 7.90 23.40
CA LEU A 269 3.71 7.15 22.15
C LEU A 269 3.08 5.76 22.37
N ALA A 270 3.44 5.07 23.45
CA ALA A 270 2.88 3.76 23.81
C ALA A 270 1.39 3.87 24.18
N ASP A 271 1.00 4.96 24.87
CA ASP A 271 -0.39 5.18 25.32
C ASP A 271 -1.33 5.65 24.18
N ALA A 272 -0.82 6.01 23.02
CA ALA A 272 -1.59 6.61 21.94
C ALA A 272 -2.48 5.63 21.15
N GLN A 273 -2.67 4.40 21.61
CA GLN A 273 -3.61 3.39 21.09
C GLN A 273 -3.43 3.09 19.58
N TRP A 274 -2.22 2.70 19.18
CA TRP A 274 -1.93 2.26 17.82
C TRP A 274 -2.46 0.85 17.56
N ASP A 275 -2.92 0.60 16.32
CA ASP A 275 -3.34 -0.74 15.88
C ASP A 275 -2.19 -1.51 15.25
N LEU A 276 -1.29 -0.82 14.56
CA LEU A 276 -0.18 -1.41 13.82
C LEU A 276 1.11 -0.62 14.01
N LEU A 277 2.16 -1.31 14.43
CA LEU A 277 3.54 -0.83 14.50
C LEU A 277 4.33 -1.41 13.32
N VAL A 278 5.06 -0.56 12.61
CA VAL A 278 6.01 -0.97 11.56
C VAL A 278 7.39 -0.49 11.96
N VAL A 279 8.36 -1.39 11.99
CA VAL A 279 9.77 -1.07 12.32
C VAL A 279 10.66 -1.50 11.17
N ASP A 280 11.30 -0.53 10.51
CA ASP A 280 12.26 -0.85 9.45
C ASP A 280 13.68 -0.95 10.00
N GLU A 281 14.52 -1.67 9.24
CA GLU A 281 15.91 -1.98 9.59
C GLU A 281 16.06 -2.60 10.99
N ALA A 282 15.16 -3.53 11.32
CA ALA A 282 15.12 -4.19 12.63
C ALA A 282 16.43 -4.93 13.01
N HIS A 283 17.38 -5.04 12.07
CA HIS A 283 18.71 -5.57 12.37
C HIS A 283 19.54 -4.67 13.27
N HIS A 284 19.18 -3.38 13.41
CA HIS A 284 19.81 -2.46 14.36
C HIS A 284 19.38 -2.68 15.82
N LEU A 285 18.35 -3.48 16.07
CA LEU A 285 17.84 -3.81 17.41
C LEU A 285 18.75 -4.89 18.04
N ALA A 286 19.89 -4.49 18.55
CA ALA A 286 20.82 -5.41 19.18
C ALA A 286 20.27 -5.93 20.51
N TRP A 287 20.38 -7.25 20.74
CA TRP A 287 19.91 -7.90 21.95
C TRP A 287 20.90 -8.96 22.44
N SER A 288 21.07 -9.02 23.73
CA SER A 288 21.68 -10.14 24.43
C SER A 288 20.90 -10.40 25.71
N GLU A 289 20.96 -11.62 26.22
CA GLU A 289 20.20 -12.04 27.40
C GLU A 289 20.57 -11.20 28.65
N GLU A 290 21.84 -10.74 28.76
CA GLU A 290 22.32 -9.94 29.89
C GLU A 290 22.06 -8.43 29.76
N ALA A 291 22.08 -7.90 28.50
CA ALA A 291 21.98 -6.46 28.26
C ALA A 291 21.39 -6.12 26.88
N PRO A 292 20.07 -6.11 26.74
CA PRO A 292 19.43 -5.65 25.50
C PRO A 292 19.74 -4.17 25.26
N SER A 293 19.93 -3.78 23.99
CA SER A 293 20.15 -2.38 23.62
C SER A 293 18.96 -1.49 23.97
N ARG A 294 19.20 -0.20 24.13
CA ARG A 294 18.13 0.76 24.41
C ARG A 294 17.14 0.85 23.25
N GLU A 295 17.61 0.72 22.03
CA GLU A 295 16.79 0.63 20.82
C GLU A 295 15.82 -0.54 20.86
N TYR A 296 16.31 -1.72 21.25
CA TYR A 296 15.50 -2.91 21.42
C TYR A 296 14.43 -2.71 22.51
N GLN A 297 14.79 -2.17 23.67
CA GLN A 297 13.88 -1.92 24.80
C GLN A 297 12.75 -0.96 24.43
N VAL A 298 13.03 0.08 23.62
CA VAL A 298 12.02 1.01 23.11
C VAL A 298 11.00 0.27 22.23
N ILE A 299 11.46 -0.55 21.31
CA ILE A 299 10.57 -1.31 20.44
C ILE A 299 9.82 -2.41 21.19
N GLU A 300 10.45 -3.06 22.17
CA GLU A 300 9.82 -4.04 23.03
C GLU A 300 8.64 -3.43 23.80
N GLN A 301 8.82 -2.26 24.41
CA GLN A 301 7.73 -1.54 25.09
C GLN A 301 6.59 -1.17 24.14
N LEU A 302 6.87 -0.70 22.93
CA LEU A 302 5.84 -0.41 21.93
C LEU A 302 5.13 -1.68 21.47
N ALA A 303 5.86 -2.76 21.20
CA ALA A 303 5.30 -4.02 20.75
C ALA A 303 4.45 -4.75 21.79
N GLU A 304 4.62 -4.46 23.08
CA GLU A 304 3.77 -4.96 24.17
C GLU A 304 2.40 -4.28 24.20
N HIS A 305 2.32 -3.00 23.78
CA HIS A 305 1.09 -2.21 23.82
C HIS A 305 0.33 -2.23 22.48
N ILE A 306 1.03 -2.46 21.37
CA ILE A 306 0.45 -2.40 20.02
C ILE A 306 0.12 -3.81 19.52
N PRO A 307 -1.15 -4.07 19.14
CA PRO A 307 -1.58 -5.41 18.74
C PRO A 307 -0.87 -5.97 17.51
N GLY A 308 -0.75 -5.21 16.44
CA GLY A 308 -0.09 -5.59 15.19
C GLY A 308 1.35 -5.10 15.13
N VAL A 309 2.29 -5.93 14.66
CA VAL A 309 3.71 -5.57 14.54
C VAL A 309 4.30 -6.12 13.24
N LEU A 310 4.84 -5.25 12.41
CA LEU A 310 5.62 -5.60 11.22
C LEU A 310 7.08 -5.21 11.45
N LEU A 311 7.97 -6.18 11.47
CA LEU A 311 9.42 -5.94 11.53
C LEU A 311 10.00 -6.17 10.13
N LEU A 312 10.80 -5.25 9.63
CA LEU A 312 11.48 -5.34 8.34
C LEU A 312 12.98 -5.45 8.55
N THR A 313 13.62 -6.42 7.91
CA THR A 313 15.07 -6.60 7.95
C THR A 313 15.60 -7.21 6.66
N ALA A 314 16.80 -6.83 6.25
CA ALA A 314 17.40 -7.41 5.05
C ALA A 314 18.00 -8.81 5.27
N THR A 315 18.41 -9.13 6.51
CA THR A 315 19.20 -10.35 6.79
C THR A 315 19.06 -10.81 8.24
N PRO A 316 18.06 -11.68 8.53
CA PRO A 316 17.82 -12.10 9.92
C PRO A 316 18.91 -13.00 10.49
N GLU A 317 19.63 -13.76 9.67
CA GLU A 317 20.58 -14.78 10.12
C GLU A 317 22.06 -14.32 10.18
N GLN A 318 22.41 -13.28 9.44
CA GLN A 318 23.80 -12.76 9.39
C GLN A 318 24.29 -12.21 10.73
N LEU A 319 23.38 -11.85 11.64
CA LEU A 319 23.67 -11.32 12.96
C LEU A 319 23.68 -12.40 14.06
N GLY A 320 23.57 -13.68 13.69
CA GLY A 320 23.58 -14.81 14.61
C GLY A 320 22.21 -15.17 15.19
N GLN A 321 22.14 -16.38 15.77
CA GLN A 321 20.88 -16.96 16.30
C GLN A 321 20.23 -16.11 17.41
N GLN A 322 21.02 -15.45 18.26
CA GLN A 322 20.50 -14.58 19.32
C GLN A 322 19.73 -13.38 18.75
N SER A 323 20.25 -12.78 17.69
CA SER A 323 19.62 -11.65 17.04
C SER A 323 18.33 -12.05 16.32
N HIS A 324 18.27 -13.25 15.76
CA HIS A 324 17.06 -13.80 15.18
C HIS A 324 15.99 -14.09 16.23
N PHE A 325 16.37 -14.77 17.32
CA PHE A 325 15.52 -15.00 18.48
C PHE A 325 14.90 -13.71 19.03
N ALA A 326 15.71 -12.67 19.20
CA ALA A 326 15.27 -11.38 19.72
C ALA A 326 14.13 -10.75 18.91
N ARG A 327 14.16 -10.86 17.58
CA ARG A 327 13.08 -10.36 16.71
C ARG A 327 11.82 -11.19 16.82
N LEU A 328 11.95 -12.51 16.88
CA LEU A 328 10.80 -13.41 17.09
C LEU A 328 10.17 -13.15 18.46
N ARG A 329 10.97 -12.86 19.48
CA ARG A 329 10.50 -12.48 20.82
C ARG A 329 9.70 -11.17 20.80
N LEU A 330 10.07 -10.16 20.00
CA LEU A 330 9.27 -8.96 19.82
C LEU A 330 7.89 -9.24 19.21
N LEU A 331 7.81 -10.27 18.37
CA LEU A 331 6.55 -10.67 17.73
C LEU A 331 5.67 -11.53 18.63
N ASP A 332 6.25 -12.45 19.40
CA ASP A 332 5.54 -13.31 20.34
C ASP A 332 6.40 -13.60 21.57
N PRO A 333 6.35 -12.73 22.60
CA PRO A 333 7.15 -12.90 23.82
C PRO A 333 6.73 -14.12 24.66
N ASN A 334 5.48 -14.59 24.54
CA ASN A 334 5.01 -15.77 25.26
C ASN A 334 5.60 -17.05 24.69
N ARG A 335 5.73 -17.13 23.40
CA ARG A 335 6.32 -18.27 22.68
C ARG A 335 7.83 -18.27 22.75
N PHE A 336 8.46 -17.11 22.50
CA PHE A 336 9.91 -16.96 22.44
C PHE A 336 10.45 -16.32 23.73
N HIS A 337 10.25 -17.01 24.86
CA HIS A 337 10.65 -16.51 26.16
C HIS A 337 12.05 -16.99 26.60
N ASP A 338 12.50 -18.16 26.13
CA ASP A 338 13.78 -18.77 26.48
C ASP A 338 14.63 -19.08 25.24
N TYR A 339 15.84 -18.56 25.22
CA TYR A 339 16.78 -18.73 24.09
C TYR A 339 17.28 -20.18 23.96
N GLY A 340 17.49 -20.91 25.09
CA GLY A 340 17.94 -22.30 25.09
C GLY A 340 16.89 -23.22 24.48
N GLU A 341 15.62 -23.04 24.83
CA GLU A 341 14.50 -23.80 24.25
C GLU A 341 14.38 -23.54 22.75
N PHE A 342 14.53 -22.30 22.32
CA PHE A 342 14.52 -21.92 20.92
C PHE A 342 15.61 -22.63 20.10
N VAL A 343 16.86 -22.64 20.62
CA VAL A 343 17.97 -23.35 19.95
C VAL A 343 17.72 -24.85 19.85
N ALA A 344 17.17 -25.46 20.91
CA ALA A 344 16.84 -26.90 20.92
C ALA A 344 15.72 -27.22 19.90
N GLU A 345 14.74 -26.35 19.76
CA GLU A 345 13.66 -26.48 18.79
C GLU A 345 14.17 -26.36 17.36
N GLN A 346 15.03 -25.39 17.07
CA GLN A 346 15.65 -25.25 15.74
C GLN A 346 16.43 -26.49 15.30
N GLN A 347 17.09 -27.18 16.24
CA GLN A 347 17.77 -28.43 15.94
C GLN A 347 16.79 -29.56 15.53
N LYS A 348 15.60 -29.59 16.11
CA LYS A 348 14.53 -30.56 15.74
C LYS A 348 13.90 -30.29 14.37
N TYR A 349 14.00 -29.04 13.89
CA TYR A 349 13.41 -28.62 12.61
C TYR A 349 14.24 -29.09 11.38
N ARG A 350 15.53 -29.35 11.56
CA ARG A 350 16.44 -29.75 10.48
C ARG A 350 16.01 -31.02 9.71
N PRO A 351 15.55 -32.11 10.37
CA PRO A 351 15.04 -33.30 9.65
C PRO A 351 13.80 -33.02 8.78
N VAL A 352 12.96 -32.05 9.18
CA VAL A 352 11.77 -31.65 8.41
C VAL A 352 12.18 -30.94 7.12
N ALA A 353 13.13 -30.02 7.19
CA ALA A 353 13.66 -29.31 6.03
C ALA A 353 14.32 -30.25 5.02
N ASP A 354 15.06 -31.27 5.52
CA ASP A 354 15.65 -32.32 4.70
C ASP A 354 14.59 -33.19 4.02
N ALA A 355 13.53 -33.57 4.74
CA ALA A 355 12.41 -34.34 4.21
C ALA A 355 11.67 -33.65 3.08
N VAL A 356 11.41 -32.36 3.24
CA VAL A 356 10.77 -31.54 2.19
C VAL A 356 11.67 -31.37 0.97
N THR A 357 12.97 -31.16 1.18
CA THR A 357 13.93 -31.09 0.08
C THR A 357 13.91 -32.37 -0.75
N LEU A 358 13.76 -33.51 -0.10
CA LEU A 358 13.63 -34.81 -0.76
C LEU A 358 12.32 -34.93 -1.53
N LEU A 359 11.18 -34.55 -0.96
CA LEU A 359 9.88 -34.54 -1.65
C LEU A 359 9.92 -33.69 -2.92
N LEU A 360 10.52 -32.50 -2.83
CA LEU A 360 10.66 -31.55 -3.95
C LEU A 360 11.62 -32.01 -5.03
N SER A 361 12.58 -32.86 -4.70
CA SER A 361 13.53 -33.41 -5.71
C SER A 361 12.87 -34.30 -6.75
N GLY A 362 11.60 -34.69 -6.57
CA GLY A 362 10.85 -35.55 -7.46
C GLY A 362 11.37 -37.02 -7.49
N LYS A 363 12.38 -37.32 -6.70
CA LYS A 363 12.96 -38.63 -6.65
C LYS A 363 12.11 -39.59 -5.79
N ARG A 364 12.17 -40.88 -6.12
CA ARG A 364 11.55 -41.92 -5.31
C ARG A 364 12.19 -41.96 -3.92
N LEU A 365 11.36 -41.91 -2.89
CA LEU A 365 11.79 -41.97 -1.50
C LEU A 365 12.02 -43.38 -1.06
N ALA A 366 13.09 -43.62 -0.30
CA ALA A 366 13.35 -44.90 0.35
C ALA A 366 12.41 -45.10 1.56
N ASP A 367 12.15 -46.33 1.94
CA ASP A 367 11.17 -46.69 2.98
C ASP A 367 11.48 -46.07 4.34
N ASP A 368 12.76 -45.89 4.69
CA ASP A 368 13.20 -45.21 5.90
C ASP A 368 12.76 -43.69 5.91
N LYS A 369 12.78 -43.07 4.76
CA LYS A 369 12.35 -41.67 4.59
C LYS A 369 10.84 -41.53 4.61
N LEU A 370 10.11 -42.49 4.04
CA LEU A 370 8.65 -42.52 4.11
C LEU A 370 8.16 -42.70 5.55
N ASN A 371 8.81 -43.58 6.33
CA ASN A 371 8.51 -43.75 7.75
C ASN A 371 8.78 -42.47 8.54
N LEU A 372 9.92 -41.80 8.29
CA LEU A 372 10.23 -40.49 8.91
C LEU A 372 9.17 -39.43 8.61
N LEU A 373 8.71 -39.35 7.36
CA LEU A 373 7.63 -38.45 6.98
C LEU A 373 6.32 -38.80 7.68
N GLY A 374 6.01 -40.06 7.83
CA GLY A 374 4.85 -40.55 8.59
C GLY A 374 4.88 -40.14 10.07
N GLU A 375 6.06 -40.28 10.70
CA GLU A 375 6.28 -39.84 12.10
C GLU A 375 6.20 -38.31 12.28
N LEU A 376 6.66 -37.54 11.28
CA LEU A 376 6.63 -36.06 11.33
C LEU A 376 5.24 -35.50 11.13
N ILE A 377 4.37 -36.22 10.40
CA ILE A 377 3.02 -35.67 10.08
C ILE A 377 1.96 -36.16 11.07
N ASP A 378 2.15 -37.35 11.69
CA ASP A 378 1.28 -37.90 12.74
C ASP A 378 -0.25 -37.81 12.46
N GLU A 379 -0.67 -38.17 11.25
CA GLU A 379 -2.08 -38.26 10.86
C GLU A 379 -2.47 -39.70 10.57
N GLN A 380 -3.67 -40.11 11.01
CA GLN A 380 -4.15 -41.51 10.90
C GLN A 380 -4.37 -41.98 9.46
N ASP A 381 -4.42 -41.13 8.46
CA ASP A 381 -4.72 -41.48 7.06
C ASP A 381 -3.67 -40.99 6.04
N ILE A 382 -2.42 -40.80 6.46
CA ILE A 382 -1.36 -40.29 5.56
C ILE A 382 -0.77 -41.33 4.61
N GLU A 383 -0.91 -42.62 4.93
CA GLU A 383 -0.34 -43.71 4.11
C GLU A 383 -0.74 -43.70 2.62
N PRO A 384 -2.01 -43.39 2.23
CA PRO A 384 -2.39 -43.29 0.83
C PRO A 384 -1.64 -42.17 0.11
N LEU A 385 -1.46 -41.01 0.79
CA LEU A 385 -0.77 -39.85 0.26
C LEU A 385 0.73 -40.09 0.09
N LEU A 386 1.38 -40.75 1.06
CA LEU A 386 2.77 -41.16 0.97
C LEU A 386 3.02 -42.16 -0.18
N LYS A 387 2.10 -43.11 -0.38
CA LYS A 387 2.15 -44.06 -1.51
C LYS A 387 1.96 -43.34 -2.85
N ALA A 388 1.02 -42.40 -2.92
CA ALA A 388 0.80 -41.59 -4.11
C ALA A 388 2.02 -40.71 -4.45
N ALA A 389 2.61 -40.05 -3.46
CA ALA A 389 3.82 -39.25 -3.62
C ALA A 389 5.04 -40.01 -4.12
N ASN A 390 5.09 -41.32 -3.84
CA ASN A 390 6.18 -42.20 -4.27
C ASN A 390 5.89 -42.94 -5.58
N SER A 391 4.73 -42.67 -6.23
CA SER A 391 4.37 -43.17 -7.56
C SER A 391 4.95 -42.31 -8.67
N GLU A 392 4.69 -42.60 -9.93
CA GLU A 392 5.08 -41.80 -11.09
C GLU A 392 3.83 -41.19 -11.75
N GLY A 393 3.94 -39.93 -12.18
CA GLY A 393 2.89 -39.19 -12.89
C GLY A 393 2.36 -37.96 -12.14
N ASP A 394 1.38 -37.28 -12.74
CA ASP A 394 0.83 -36.00 -12.23
C ASP A 394 0.21 -36.10 -10.83
N ASN A 395 -0.37 -37.26 -10.50
CA ASN A 395 -0.92 -37.54 -9.16
C ASN A 395 0.19 -37.60 -8.09
N ALA A 396 1.41 -37.99 -8.44
CA ALA A 396 2.54 -38.03 -7.52
C ALA A 396 3.05 -36.62 -7.18
N GLU A 397 3.08 -35.75 -8.17
CA GLU A 397 3.47 -34.34 -7.98
C GLU A 397 2.48 -33.64 -7.06
N GLN A 398 1.20 -33.83 -7.29
CA GLN A 398 0.14 -33.26 -6.46
C GLN A 398 0.19 -33.78 -5.02
N ALA A 399 0.41 -35.10 -4.83
CA ALA A 399 0.56 -35.68 -3.51
C ALA A 399 1.83 -35.18 -2.77
N ARG A 400 2.94 -34.96 -3.49
CA ARG A 400 4.15 -34.33 -2.91
C ARG A 400 3.91 -32.92 -2.47
N GLN A 401 3.24 -32.11 -3.28
CA GLN A 401 2.87 -30.73 -2.94
C GLN A 401 1.97 -30.67 -1.71
N GLU A 402 1.01 -31.58 -1.60
CA GLU A 402 0.13 -31.69 -0.45
C GLU A 402 0.89 -32.08 0.83
N LEU A 403 1.81 -33.07 0.77
CA LEU A 403 2.69 -33.44 1.87
C LEU A 403 3.62 -32.29 2.31
N VAL A 404 4.16 -31.55 1.37
CA VAL A 404 4.97 -30.35 1.64
C VAL A 404 4.13 -29.31 2.36
N SER A 405 2.90 -29.03 1.89
CA SER A 405 1.98 -28.09 2.54
C SER A 405 1.66 -28.52 3.98
N MET A 406 1.39 -29.79 4.22
CA MET A 406 1.11 -30.33 5.56
C MET A 406 2.31 -30.20 6.50
N LEU A 407 3.53 -30.46 6.01
CA LEU A 407 4.77 -30.29 6.79
C LEU A 407 5.02 -28.81 7.11
N MET A 408 4.77 -27.91 6.16
CA MET A 408 4.93 -26.46 6.35
C MET A 408 3.92 -25.92 7.37
N ASP A 409 2.68 -26.39 7.32
CA ASP A 409 1.63 -25.97 8.25
C ASP A 409 1.92 -26.40 9.70
N ARG A 410 2.57 -27.55 9.89
CA ARG A 410 2.87 -28.13 11.22
C ARG A 410 4.18 -27.64 11.83
N HIS A 411 5.18 -27.50 11.00
CA HIS A 411 6.54 -27.27 11.45
C HIS A 411 7.10 -25.99 10.83
N GLY A 412 7.41 -25.00 11.63
CA GLY A 412 8.15 -23.84 11.18
C GLY A 412 7.56 -22.50 11.53
N THR A 413 8.39 -21.50 11.34
CA THR A 413 8.07 -20.08 11.56
C THR A 413 7.37 -19.42 10.36
N SER A 414 6.88 -20.20 9.40
CA SER A 414 6.32 -19.74 8.11
C SER A 414 5.15 -18.77 8.23
N ARG A 415 4.42 -18.77 9.35
CA ARG A 415 3.38 -17.76 9.62
C ARG A 415 3.92 -16.45 10.19
N VAL A 416 5.08 -16.46 10.82
CA VAL A 416 5.66 -15.33 11.54
C VAL A 416 6.79 -14.70 10.76
N LEU A 417 7.48 -15.48 9.92
CA LEU A 417 8.63 -15.06 9.15
C LEU A 417 8.38 -15.30 7.66
N PHE A 418 8.54 -14.25 6.85
CA PHE A 418 8.54 -14.32 5.39
C PHE A 418 9.91 -13.94 4.87
N ARG A 419 10.43 -14.75 3.96
CA ARG A 419 11.75 -14.55 3.37
C ARG A 419 11.81 -15.08 1.96
N ASN A 420 12.15 -14.22 1.04
CA ASN A 420 12.53 -14.59 -0.32
C ASN A 420 13.98 -14.21 -0.56
N THR A 421 14.62 -14.98 -1.44
CA THR A 421 15.95 -14.68 -1.93
C THR A 421 15.88 -14.37 -3.41
N ARG A 422 16.81 -13.57 -3.88
CA ARG A 422 16.89 -13.19 -5.29
C ARG A 422 16.98 -14.40 -6.23
N ASN A 423 17.71 -15.45 -5.80
CA ASN A 423 17.83 -16.70 -6.58
C ASN A 423 16.52 -17.52 -6.64
N GLY A 424 15.62 -17.32 -5.70
CA GLY A 424 14.30 -17.95 -5.65
C GLY A 424 13.21 -17.22 -6.46
N VAL A 425 13.48 -15.98 -6.88
CA VAL A 425 12.51 -15.12 -7.56
C VAL A 425 12.98 -14.84 -8.99
N LYS A 426 12.11 -15.10 -9.98
CA LYS A 426 12.39 -14.81 -11.39
C LYS A 426 12.08 -13.34 -11.71
N GLY A 427 12.78 -12.77 -12.73
CA GLY A 427 12.47 -11.44 -13.25
C GLY A 427 13.47 -10.36 -12.84
N PHE A 428 14.65 -10.74 -12.35
CA PHE A 428 15.78 -9.84 -12.21
C PHE A 428 16.61 -9.77 -13.48
N PRO A 429 17.18 -8.61 -13.84
CA PRO A 429 18.12 -8.47 -14.95
C PRO A 429 19.48 -9.08 -14.60
N HIS A 430 20.28 -9.39 -15.62
CA HIS A 430 21.70 -9.66 -15.43
C HIS A 430 22.47 -8.36 -15.24
N ARG A 431 23.58 -8.43 -14.50
CA ARG A 431 24.51 -7.32 -14.29
C ARG A 431 25.76 -7.57 -15.13
N ASN A 432 26.10 -6.65 -16.01
CA ASN A 432 27.28 -6.74 -16.87
C ASN A 432 28.27 -5.65 -16.49
N LEU A 433 29.45 -6.04 -16.01
CA LEU A 433 30.51 -5.11 -15.60
C LEU A 433 31.40 -4.74 -16.77
N HIS A 434 31.63 -3.43 -16.92
CA HIS A 434 32.61 -2.85 -17.87
C HIS A 434 33.57 -1.97 -17.08
N GLN A 435 34.80 -2.48 -16.87
CA GLN A 435 35.88 -1.72 -16.25
C GLN A 435 36.67 -0.95 -17.30
N ILE A 436 36.72 0.38 -17.18
CA ILE A 436 37.38 1.26 -18.11
C ILE A 436 38.65 1.82 -17.44
N LYS A 437 39.77 1.29 -17.82
CA LYS A 437 41.09 1.67 -17.33
C LYS A 437 41.60 2.92 -18.01
N LEU A 438 41.85 3.98 -17.25
CA LEU A 438 42.30 5.29 -17.77
C LEU A 438 43.61 5.73 -17.12
N PRO A 439 44.48 6.46 -17.89
CA PRO A 439 45.76 6.91 -17.35
C PRO A 439 45.59 7.98 -16.26
N LEU A 440 46.45 7.95 -15.25
CA LEU A 440 46.46 8.96 -14.21
C LEU A 440 47.12 10.25 -14.70
N PRO A 441 46.42 11.42 -14.73
CA PRO A 441 46.96 12.69 -15.10
C PRO A 441 48.12 13.15 -14.21
N THR A 442 49.11 13.82 -14.77
CA THR A 442 50.26 14.32 -14.01
C THR A 442 49.89 15.32 -12.91
N GLN A 443 48.82 16.08 -13.13
CA GLN A 443 48.26 17.02 -12.13
C GLN A 443 47.81 16.27 -10.88
N TYR A 444 47.06 15.19 -11.05
CA TYR A 444 46.63 14.34 -9.95
C TYR A 444 47.81 13.61 -9.30
N GLN A 445 48.76 13.12 -10.07
CA GLN A 445 49.96 12.49 -9.51
C GLN A 445 50.68 13.42 -8.54
N THR A 446 50.76 14.69 -8.88
CA THR A 446 51.42 15.71 -8.05
C THR A 446 50.60 16.00 -6.80
N ALA A 447 49.31 16.24 -6.95
CA ALA A 447 48.39 16.52 -5.84
C ALA A 447 48.33 15.37 -4.82
N LEU A 448 48.20 14.12 -5.28
CA LEU A 448 48.20 12.93 -4.44
C LEU A 448 49.49 12.71 -3.69
N LYS A 449 50.67 12.94 -4.34
CA LYS A 449 52.00 12.87 -3.67
C LYS A 449 52.10 13.91 -2.58
N VAL A 450 51.73 15.15 -2.84
CA VAL A 450 51.78 16.25 -1.88
C VAL A 450 50.84 15.96 -0.69
N SER A 451 49.61 15.52 -0.99
CA SER A 451 48.66 15.13 0.03
C SER A 451 49.19 13.99 0.92
N GLY A 452 49.82 12.97 0.34
CA GLY A 452 50.45 11.88 1.07
C GLY A 452 51.53 12.36 2.04
N ILE A 453 52.37 13.32 1.62
CA ILE A 453 53.42 13.89 2.46
C ILE A 453 52.83 14.77 3.59
N MET A 454 51.94 15.67 3.26
CA MET A 454 51.26 16.55 4.21
C MET A 454 50.34 15.79 5.19
N GLY A 455 49.75 14.72 4.66
CA GLY A 455 48.83 13.85 5.44
C GLY A 455 49.52 12.85 6.33
N ALA A 456 50.83 12.85 6.48
CA ALA A 456 51.58 11.92 7.37
C ALA A 456 51.15 11.96 8.84
N LYS A 457 50.49 13.03 9.28
CA LYS A 457 49.91 13.19 10.63
C LYS A 457 48.42 12.79 10.69
N LYS A 458 47.74 12.56 9.57
CA LYS A 458 46.36 12.08 9.53
C LYS A 458 46.29 10.59 9.85
N SER A 459 45.16 10.11 10.36
CA SER A 459 44.91 8.67 10.50
C SER A 459 44.98 7.95 9.13
N VAL A 460 45.31 6.65 9.14
CA VAL A 460 45.35 5.85 7.92
C VAL A 460 44.00 5.90 7.18
N GLU A 461 42.90 5.85 7.92
CA GLU A 461 41.53 5.95 7.39
C GLU A 461 41.28 7.30 6.69
N ALA A 462 41.69 8.42 7.29
CA ALA A 462 41.53 9.73 6.68
C ALA A 462 42.30 9.83 5.36
N ARG A 463 43.53 9.28 5.34
CA ARG A 463 44.35 9.22 4.09
C ARG A 463 43.70 8.34 3.05
N ALA A 464 43.16 7.17 3.43
CA ALA A 464 42.46 6.31 2.49
C ALA A 464 41.26 7.01 1.84
N ARG A 465 40.49 7.75 2.63
CA ARG A 465 39.36 8.56 2.12
C ARG A 465 39.82 9.67 1.17
N ASP A 466 40.86 10.39 1.52
CA ASP A 466 41.44 11.43 0.64
C ASP A 466 41.90 10.86 -0.71
N MET A 467 42.53 9.69 -0.70
CA MET A 467 43.05 9.04 -1.94
C MET A 467 41.93 8.51 -2.89
N LEU A 468 40.69 8.43 -2.45
CA LEU A 468 39.57 7.99 -3.30
C LEU A 468 39.12 9.05 -4.31
N TYR A 469 39.29 10.34 -3.99
CA TYR A 469 38.72 11.46 -4.78
C TYR A 469 39.82 12.42 -5.22
N PRO A 470 40.61 12.08 -6.25
CA PRO A 470 41.77 12.88 -6.71
C PRO A 470 41.39 14.29 -7.17
N GLU A 471 40.17 14.47 -7.72
CA GLU A 471 39.64 15.77 -8.13
C GLU A 471 39.47 16.72 -6.93
N GLN A 472 39.07 16.20 -5.78
CA GLN A 472 38.88 17.02 -4.56
C GLN A 472 40.22 17.44 -3.97
N ILE A 473 41.19 16.50 -3.93
CA ILE A 473 42.55 16.82 -3.50
C ILE A 473 43.16 17.88 -4.39
N TYR A 474 42.98 17.80 -5.71
CA TYR A 474 43.43 18.79 -6.63
C TYR A 474 42.81 20.17 -6.37
N GLN A 475 41.50 20.24 -6.08
CA GLN A 475 40.82 21.50 -5.72
C GLN A 475 41.26 22.05 -4.36
N GLU A 476 41.58 21.21 -3.39
CA GLU A 476 42.16 21.67 -2.13
C GLU A 476 43.50 22.39 -2.28
N PHE A 477 44.33 21.98 -3.29
CA PHE A 477 45.63 22.60 -3.56
C PHE A 477 45.55 23.79 -4.48
N GLU A 478 44.79 23.73 -5.57
CA GLU A 478 44.72 24.76 -6.61
C GLU A 478 43.59 25.77 -6.38
N GLY A 479 42.73 25.53 -5.41
CA GLY A 479 41.54 26.33 -5.08
C GLY A 479 40.24 25.75 -5.61
N GLU A 480 39.11 26.14 -4.99
CA GLU A 480 37.76 25.65 -5.28
C GLU A 480 37.35 25.86 -6.75
N ASN A 481 37.91 26.84 -7.44
CA ASN A 481 37.65 27.15 -8.84
C ASN A 481 38.53 26.39 -9.82
N ALA A 482 39.35 25.45 -9.36
CA ALA A 482 40.25 24.69 -10.24
C ALA A 482 39.47 23.73 -11.14
N THR A 483 39.67 23.86 -12.42
CA THR A 483 38.92 23.16 -13.47
C THR A 483 39.52 21.78 -13.75
N TRP A 484 39.42 20.84 -12.82
CA TRP A 484 39.93 19.48 -12.93
C TRP A 484 39.37 18.71 -14.15
N TRP A 485 38.14 19.00 -14.54
CA TRP A 485 37.49 18.38 -15.68
C TRP A 485 38.11 18.68 -17.05
N ASN A 486 39.06 19.60 -17.14
CA ASN A 486 39.74 19.91 -18.36
C ASN A 486 40.83 18.89 -18.76
N PHE A 487 41.28 18.10 -17.81
CA PHE A 487 42.35 17.12 -18.04
C PHE A 487 42.02 15.72 -17.49
N ASP A 488 40.90 15.54 -16.81
CA ASP A 488 40.48 14.25 -16.26
C ASP A 488 39.92 13.35 -17.38
N PRO A 489 40.58 12.23 -17.68
CA PRO A 489 40.20 11.36 -18.80
C PRO A 489 38.86 10.66 -18.54
N ARG A 490 38.36 10.61 -17.27
CA ARG A 490 37.01 10.09 -16.98
C ARG A 490 35.93 10.99 -17.58
N VAL A 491 36.17 12.30 -17.63
CA VAL A 491 35.23 13.28 -18.20
C VAL A 491 35.17 13.14 -19.71
N GLU A 492 36.32 13.04 -20.39
CA GLU A 492 36.36 12.80 -21.84
C GLU A 492 35.70 11.48 -22.20
N TRP A 493 36.00 10.42 -21.47
CA TRP A 493 35.34 9.13 -21.65
C TRP A 493 33.80 9.22 -21.46
N LEU A 494 33.33 9.93 -20.44
CA LEU A 494 31.90 10.10 -20.18
C LEU A 494 31.19 10.84 -21.32
N LEU A 495 31.82 11.92 -21.84
CA LEU A 495 31.33 12.65 -23.01
C LEU A 495 31.20 11.74 -24.23
N ASP A 496 32.28 11.01 -24.57
CA ASP A 496 32.29 10.08 -25.70
C ASP A 496 31.24 8.98 -25.56
N TYR A 497 31.10 8.45 -24.35
CA TYR A 497 30.11 7.42 -24.05
C TYR A 497 28.67 7.94 -24.25
N LEU A 498 28.34 9.12 -23.72
CA LEU A 498 27.02 9.73 -23.87
C LEU A 498 26.70 10.09 -25.32
N LEU A 499 27.68 10.58 -26.06
CA LEU A 499 27.52 10.88 -27.49
C LEU A 499 27.30 9.62 -28.35
N ALA A 500 27.96 8.51 -27.99
CA ALA A 500 27.79 7.22 -28.66
C ALA A 500 26.41 6.57 -28.34
N ASN A 501 25.83 6.86 -27.17
CA ASN A 501 24.60 6.25 -26.68
C ASN A 501 23.47 7.29 -26.50
N ARG A 502 23.22 8.14 -27.46
CA ARG A 502 22.28 9.28 -27.38
C ARG A 502 20.82 8.89 -27.08
N ASN A 503 20.43 7.67 -27.39
CA ASN A 503 19.07 7.18 -27.19
C ASN A 503 18.89 6.44 -25.84
N GLU A 504 19.98 6.23 -25.12
CA GLU A 504 19.96 5.52 -23.84
C GLU A 504 19.87 6.51 -22.68
N LYS A 505 19.10 6.14 -21.66
CA LYS A 505 19.06 6.87 -20.38
C LYS A 505 20.20 6.38 -19.49
N VAL A 506 21.05 7.29 -19.04
CA VAL A 506 22.25 6.96 -18.28
C VAL A 506 22.17 7.56 -16.88
N LEU A 507 22.29 6.72 -15.85
CA LEU A 507 22.43 7.14 -14.46
C LEU A 507 23.93 7.22 -14.12
N VAL A 508 24.41 8.40 -13.72
CA VAL A 508 25.77 8.62 -13.25
C VAL A 508 25.76 8.89 -11.76
N ILE A 509 26.47 8.10 -10.96
CA ILE A 509 26.55 8.28 -9.50
C ILE A 509 27.96 8.70 -9.11
N CYS A 510 28.04 9.78 -8.32
CA CYS A 510 29.24 10.33 -7.72
C CYS A 510 29.11 10.32 -6.19
N ALA A 511 30.20 10.22 -5.46
CA ALA A 511 30.15 10.29 -3.98
C ALA A 511 29.75 11.69 -3.48
N LYS A 512 30.03 12.75 -4.27
CA LYS A 512 29.87 14.15 -3.84
C LYS A 512 28.93 14.93 -4.75
N ALA A 513 28.13 15.80 -4.12
CA ALA A 513 27.24 16.71 -4.83
C ALA A 513 27.99 17.69 -5.76
N ASP A 514 29.11 18.24 -5.30
CA ASP A 514 29.91 19.20 -6.07
C ASP A 514 30.45 18.57 -7.38
N THR A 515 30.92 17.31 -7.32
CA THR A 515 31.36 16.58 -8.50
C THR A 515 30.21 16.41 -9.51
N ALA A 516 29.00 16.07 -9.04
CA ALA A 516 27.82 15.91 -9.90
C ALA A 516 27.41 17.24 -10.55
N LEU A 517 27.42 18.35 -9.80
CA LEU A 517 27.10 19.70 -10.31
C LEU A 517 28.11 20.18 -11.34
N GLN A 518 29.40 19.97 -11.08
CA GLN A 518 30.47 20.34 -12.02
C GLN A 518 30.40 19.52 -13.31
N LEU A 519 30.10 18.23 -13.22
CA LEU A 519 29.89 17.38 -14.39
C LEU A 519 28.67 17.84 -15.22
N GLU A 520 27.54 18.20 -14.57
CA GLU A 520 26.38 18.73 -15.29
C GLU A 520 26.75 19.97 -16.10
N GLN A 521 27.46 20.90 -15.47
CA GLN A 521 27.90 22.12 -16.14
C GLN A 521 28.76 21.80 -17.36
N VAL A 522 29.72 20.89 -17.23
CA VAL A 522 30.61 20.49 -18.31
C VAL A 522 29.87 19.81 -19.46
N LEU A 523 28.96 18.90 -19.18
CA LEU A 523 28.15 18.21 -20.19
C LEU A 523 27.32 19.19 -21.01
N ARG A 524 26.75 20.17 -20.33
CA ARG A 524 25.93 21.21 -20.95
C ARG A 524 26.77 22.17 -21.79
N GLU A 525 27.94 22.64 -21.28
CA GLU A 525 28.74 23.64 -21.91
C GLU A 525 29.54 23.11 -23.11
N ARG A 526 30.06 21.87 -23.04
CA ARG A 526 30.90 21.34 -24.11
C ARG A 526 30.11 20.71 -25.26
N GLU A 527 29.06 19.92 -24.95
CA GLU A 527 28.38 19.10 -25.95
C GLU A 527 26.85 19.29 -25.96
N ALA A 528 26.34 20.28 -25.22
CA ALA A 528 24.91 20.56 -25.09
C ALA A 528 24.08 19.31 -24.74
N ILE A 529 24.64 18.40 -23.93
CA ILE A 529 23.94 17.19 -23.46
C ILE A 529 22.91 17.61 -22.44
N ARG A 530 21.68 17.14 -22.60
CA ARG A 530 20.61 17.37 -21.65
C ARG A 530 20.84 16.52 -20.42
N ALA A 531 21.14 17.18 -19.30
CA ALA A 531 21.42 16.56 -18.02
C ALA A 531 20.47 17.06 -16.94
N ALA A 532 20.17 16.20 -15.97
CA ALA A 532 19.52 16.55 -14.72
C ALA A 532 20.45 16.20 -13.55
N VAL A 533 20.32 16.90 -12.43
CA VAL A 533 21.13 16.64 -11.24
C VAL A 533 20.26 16.31 -10.04
N PHE A 534 20.73 15.39 -9.22
CA PHE A 534 20.08 14.91 -8.01
C PHE A 534 21.07 14.93 -6.86
N HIS A 535 20.86 15.82 -5.89
CA HIS A 535 21.73 15.92 -4.71
C HIS A 535 20.94 16.29 -3.44
N GLU A 536 21.58 16.17 -2.29
CA GLU A 536 20.99 16.41 -0.97
C GLU A 536 20.46 17.82 -0.76
N GLY A 537 21.01 18.83 -1.43
CA GLY A 537 20.59 20.23 -1.33
C GLY A 537 19.29 20.57 -2.06
N LEU A 538 18.74 19.63 -2.88
CA LEU A 538 17.48 19.85 -3.58
C LEU A 538 16.28 19.56 -2.69
N SER A 539 15.24 20.39 -2.79
CA SER A 539 13.93 20.11 -2.19
C SER A 539 13.27 18.88 -2.86
N ILE A 540 12.26 18.29 -2.21
CA ILE A 540 11.52 17.14 -2.75
C ILE A 540 10.91 17.47 -4.12
N ILE A 541 10.35 18.67 -4.28
CA ILE A 541 9.73 19.12 -5.54
C ILE A 541 10.77 19.23 -6.67
N GLU A 542 11.94 19.76 -6.38
CA GLU A 542 13.02 19.87 -7.36
C GLU A 542 13.54 18.51 -7.78
N ARG A 543 13.67 17.57 -6.82
CA ARG A 543 14.02 16.18 -7.11
C ARG A 543 12.98 15.51 -8.01
N ASP A 544 11.69 15.77 -7.77
CA ASP A 544 10.60 15.25 -8.61
C ASP A 544 10.65 15.76 -10.03
N ARG A 545 10.92 17.06 -10.18
CA ARG A 545 11.09 17.67 -11.50
C ARG A 545 12.28 17.09 -12.26
N ALA A 546 13.42 16.90 -11.58
CA ALA A 546 14.59 16.30 -12.17
C ALA A 546 14.34 14.84 -12.59
N ALA A 547 13.65 14.04 -11.76
CA ALA A 547 13.29 12.67 -12.07
C ALA A 547 12.31 12.59 -13.25
N ALA A 548 11.26 13.44 -13.27
CA ALA A 548 10.31 13.51 -14.37
C ALA A 548 10.97 13.96 -15.68
N TYR A 549 11.89 14.91 -15.60
CA TYR A 549 12.69 15.34 -16.76
C TYR A 549 13.59 14.22 -17.28
N PHE A 550 14.20 13.43 -16.41
CA PHE A 550 14.99 12.26 -16.81
C PHE A 550 14.11 11.14 -17.40
N ALA A 551 12.91 10.93 -16.87
CA ALA A 551 11.99 9.88 -17.33
C ALA A 551 11.34 10.20 -18.69
N SER A 552 11.28 11.46 -19.12
CA SER A 552 10.68 11.85 -20.39
C SER A 552 11.48 11.32 -21.58
N GLU A 553 10.84 10.64 -22.53
CA GLU A 553 11.51 10.00 -23.68
C GLU A 553 11.90 11.01 -24.77
N GLU A 554 10.99 11.92 -25.15
CA GLU A 554 11.20 12.80 -26.32
C GLU A 554 12.01 14.07 -25.99
N GLU A 555 11.67 14.76 -24.91
CA GLU A 555 12.30 16.04 -24.55
C GLU A 555 13.13 15.99 -23.26
N GLY A 556 13.24 14.81 -22.63
CA GLY A 556 13.88 14.62 -21.36
C GLY A 556 15.40 14.63 -21.36
N ALA A 557 15.98 14.66 -20.16
CA ALA A 557 17.42 14.52 -19.98
C ALA A 557 17.90 13.12 -20.41
N GLN A 558 19.04 13.06 -21.11
CA GLN A 558 19.72 11.81 -21.42
C GLN A 558 20.40 11.23 -20.18
N VAL A 559 20.96 12.09 -19.33
CA VAL A 559 21.74 11.69 -18.17
C VAL A 559 21.17 12.30 -16.89
N LEU A 560 21.16 11.48 -15.84
CA LEU A 560 20.91 11.92 -14.47
C LEU A 560 22.17 11.74 -13.65
N LEU A 561 22.71 12.84 -13.14
CA LEU A 561 23.90 12.87 -12.28
C LEU A 561 23.45 12.92 -10.82
N CYS A 562 23.83 11.92 -10.03
CA CYS A 562 23.40 11.81 -8.62
C CYS A 562 24.61 11.88 -7.68
N SER A 563 24.42 12.55 -6.53
CA SER A 563 25.26 12.32 -5.36
C SER A 563 24.87 11.02 -4.65
N GLU A 564 25.71 10.53 -3.74
CA GLU A 564 25.44 9.32 -2.93
C GLU A 564 24.07 9.39 -2.25
N ILE A 565 23.84 10.44 -1.47
CA ILE A 565 22.60 10.66 -0.72
C ILE A 565 21.44 11.05 -1.66
N GLY A 566 21.72 11.82 -2.69
CA GLY A 566 20.71 12.25 -3.66
C GLY A 566 19.96 11.10 -4.35
N SER A 567 20.65 9.98 -4.59
CA SER A 567 20.09 8.83 -5.28
C SER A 567 19.18 7.95 -4.39
N GLU A 568 19.16 8.11 -3.08
CA GLU A 568 18.38 7.27 -2.17
C GLU A 568 16.86 7.38 -2.41
N GLY A 569 16.18 6.26 -2.30
CA GLY A 569 14.71 6.20 -2.30
C GLY A 569 14.03 6.27 -3.67
N ARG A 570 14.78 6.34 -4.79
CA ARG A 570 14.21 6.44 -6.14
C ARG A 570 14.37 5.17 -6.97
N ASN A 571 13.45 4.98 -7.88
CA ASN A 571 13.43 3.87 -8.83
C ASN A 571 13.55 4.42 -10.25
N PHE A 572 14.58 3.95 -10.99
CA PHE A 572 14.85 4.34 -12.38
C PHE A 572 14.83 3.13 -13.30
N GLN A 573 13.87 2.21 -13.15
CA GLN A 573 13.77 0.96 -13.93
C GLN A 573 13.68 1.15 -15.45
N PHE A 574 13.32 2.34 -15.92
CA PHE A 574 13.34 2.69 -17.33
C PHE A 574 14.76 2.91 -17.90
N ALA A 575 15.78 3.00 -17.03
CA ALA A 575 17.19 3.10 -17.42
C ALA A 575 17.91 1.77 -17.13
N SER A 576 18.87 1.42 -18.00
CA SER A 576 19.70 0.19 -17.85
C SER A 576 21.20 0.48 -17.80
N GLN A 577 21.59 1.74 -18.00
CA GLN A 577 23.00 2.16 -18.05
C GLN A 577 23.38 2.86 -16.73
N LEU A 578 24.33 2.30 -15.99
CA LEU A 578 24.85 2.84 -14.73
C LEU A 578 26.33 3.17 -14.89
N VAL A 579 26.70 4.42 -14.70
CA VAL A 579 28.09 4.87 -14.62
C VAL A 579 28.43 5.17 -13.17
N MET A 580 29.37 4.47 -12.60
CA MET A 580 29.97 4.78 -11.32
C MET A 580 31.21 5.64 -11.53
N PHE A 581 31.04 6.96 -11.48
CA PHE A 581 32.13 7.90 -11.70
C PHE A 581 33.26 7.73 -10.66
N ASP A 582 32.87 7.36 -9.47
CA ASP A 582 33.72 6.88 -8.38
C ASP A 582 33.07 5.67 -7.70
N LEU A 583 33.84 4.88 -6.96
CA LEU A 583 33.35 3.74 -6.18
C LEU A 583 33.10 4.15 -4.74
N PRO A 584 32.04 3.62 -4.12
CA PRO A 584 31.76 3.86 -2.72
C PRO A 584 32.73 3.11 -1.82
N PHE A 585 32.85 3.55 -0.56
CA PHE A 585 33.84 3.02 0.38
C PHE A 585 33.52 1.61 0.90
N ASN A 586 32.24 1.23 0.93
CA ASN A 586 31.82 -0.06 1.45
C ASN A 586 30.87 -0.82 0.50
N PRO A 587 30.74 -2.16 0.67
CA PRO A 587 29.93 -3.00 -0.22
C PRO A 587 28.42 -2.68 -0.16
N ASP A 588 27.90 -2.22 0.98
CA ASP A 588 26.47 -1.93 1.12
C ASP A 588 26.06 -0.73 0.25
N LEU A 589 26.93 0.31 0.21
CA LEU A 589 26.71 1.44 -0.69
C LEU A 589 26.84 1.05 -2.16
N LEU A 590 27.76 0.12 -2.50
CA LEU A 590 27.87 -0.42 -3.85
C LEU A 590 26.57 -1.11 -4.27
N GLU A 591 26.05 -1.99 -3.43
CA GLU A 591 24.78 -2.69 -3.68
C GLU A 591 23.61 -1.70 -3.75
N GLN A 592 23.59 -0.66 -2.92
CA GLN A 592 22.57 0.39 -2.99
C GLN A 592 22.62 1.16 -4.30
N ARG A 593 23.83 1.52 -4.81
CA ARG A 593 24.00 2.19 -6.10
C ARG A 593 23.48 1.33 -7.25
N ILE A 594 23.86 0.06 -7.28
CA ILE A 594 23.39 -0.88 -8.32
C ILE A 594 21.89 -1.08 -8.21
N GLY A 595 21.36 -1.20 -6.99
CA GLY A 595 19.94 -1.38 -6.69
C GLY A 595 19.02 -0.24 -7.14
N ARG A 596 19.55 0.89 -7.63
CA ARG A 596 18.74 1.94 -8.27
C ARG A 596 18.13 1.48 -9.59
N LEU A 597 18.84 0.66 -10.34
CA LEU A 597 18.41 0.11 -11.63
C LEU A 597 18.07 -1.39 -11.52
N ASP A 598 18.79 -2.11 -10.68
CA ASP A 598 18.70 -3.56 -10.53
C ASP A 598 17.57 -3.95 -9.58
N ARG A 599 16.38 -4.02 -10.15
CA ARG A 599 15.14 -4.37 -9.42
C ARG A 599 14.35 -5.39 -10.22
N ILE A 600 13.52 -6.12 -9.51
CA ILE A 600 12.57 -7.03 -10.12
C ILE A 600 11.62 -6.26 -11.06
N GLY A 601 11.39 -6.82 -12.26
CA GLY A 601 10.61 -6.17 -13.31
C GLY A 601 11.40 -5.27 -14.26
N GLN A 602 12.71 -5.14 -14.09
CA GLN A 602 13.59 -4.50 -15.09
C GLN A 602 13.64 -5.33 -16.38
N MET A 603 13.36 -4.69 -17.49
CA MET A 603 13.24 -5.37 -18.80
C MET A 603 14.58 -5.59 -19.51
N HIS A 604 15.62 -4.86 -19.13
CA HIS A 604 16.94 -4.87 -19.77
C HIS A 604 18.04 -5.22 -18.79
N ASP A 605 19.07 -5.91 -19.26
CA ASP A 605 20.26 -6.19 -18.45
C ASP A 605 21.00 -4.89 -18.09
N ILE A 606 21.44 -4.82 -16.85
CA ILE A 606 22.13 -3.64 -16.33
C ILE A 606 23.57 -3.60 -16.83
N GLN A 607 23.95 -2.50 -17.45
CA GLN A 607 25.33 -2.23 -17.88
C GLN A 607 26.00 -1.35 -16.83
N ILE A 608 26.98 -1.87 -16.13
CA ILE A 608 27.72 -1.16 -15.07
C ILE A 608 29.06 -0.70 -15.60
N MET A 609 29.20 0.61 -15.83
CA MET A 609 30.43 1.24 -16.31
C MET A 609 31.22 1.80 -15.14
N VAL A 610 32.47 1.37 -15.00
CA VAL A 610 33.39 1.83 -13.95
C VAL A 610 34.65 2.42 -14.58
N PRO A 611 34.67 3.73 -14.94
CA PRO A 611 35.87 4.42 -15.37
C PRO A 611 36.76 4.72 -14.16
N TYR A 612 37.96 4.18 -14.12
CA TYR A 612 38.89 4.39 -13.01
C TYR A 612 40.29 4.79 -13.50
N LEU A 613 40.95 5.59 -12.67
CA LEU A 613 42.33 6.01 -12.95
C LEU A 613 43.32 4.98 -12.37
N GLU A 614 44.33 4.62 -13.19
CA GLU A 614 45.37 3.69 -12.77
C GLU A 614 46.14 4.21 -11.54
N HIS A 615 46.65 3.30 -10.75
CA HIS A 615 47.46 3.60 -9.57
C HIS A 615 46.78 4.49 -8.52
N THR A 616 45.46 4.48 -8.45
CA THR A 616 44.64 5.18 -7.46
C THR A 616 43.97 4.24 -6.46
N ALA A 617 43.47 4.77 -5.37
CA ALA A 617 42.65 4.01 -4.45
C ALA A 617 41.36 3.44 -5.08
N GLN A 618 40.84 4.09 -6.12
CA GLN A 618 39.71 3.60 -6.91
C GLN A 618 40.03 2.30 -7.64
N ALA A 619 41.24 2.19 -8.20
CA ALA A 619 41.70 0.97 -8.86
C ALA A 619 41.84 -0.22 -7.88
N VAL A 620 42.36 0.05 -6.69
CA VAL A 620 42.45 -0.94 -5.57
C VAL A 620 41.07 -1.41 -5.18
N LEU A 621 40.13 -0.47 -4.95
CA LEU A 621 38.78 -0.74 -4.52
C LEU A 621 37.97 -1.52 -5.58
N GLY A 622 38.13 -1.15 -6.86
CA GLY A 622 37.51 -1.83 -7.99
C GLY A 622 37.94 -3.29 -8.11
N ARG A 623 39.23 -3.59 -7.92
CA ARG A 623 39.75 -4.96 -7.90
C ARG A 623 39.20 -5.75 -6.68
N TRP A 624 39.16 -5.15 -5.52
CA TRP A 624 38.64 -5.80 -4.30
C TRP A 624 37.15 -6.15 -4.45
N PHE A 625 36.33 -5.23 -4.97
CA PHE A 625 34.91 -5.51 -5.22
C PHE A 625 34.68 -6.58 -6.28
N HIS A 626 35.48 -6.57 -7.36
CA HIS A 626 35.29 -7.50 -8.46
C HIS A 626 35.93 -8.87 -8.18
N GLU A 627 37.25 -8.89 -7.93
CA GLU A 627 38.04 -10.14 -7.79
C GLU A 627 37.84 -10.77 -6.39
N GLY A 628 37.72 -9.93 -5.33
CA GLY A 628 37.58 -10.37 -3.95
C GLY A 628 36.16 -10.74 -3.54
N LEU A 629 35.18 -9.92 -3.91
CA LEU A 629 33.79 -10.08 -3.45
C LEU A 629 32.80 -10.49 -4.55
N ASP A 630 33.16 -10.36 -5.83
CA ASP A 630 32.23 -10.57 -6.95
C ASP A 630 30.96 -9.71 -6.87
N ALA A 631 31.10 -8.48 -6.34
CA ALA A 631 29.98 -7.66 -5.90
C ALA A 631 29.34 -6.80 -6.99
N PHE A 632 29.90 -6.77 -8.21
CA PHE A 632 29.30 -6.03 -9.35
C PHE A 632 28.26 -6.88 -10.08
N GLU A 633 28.62 -8.10 -10.46
CA GLU A 633 27.81 -8.98 -11.30
C GLU A 633 26.82 -9.82 -10.49
N HIS A 634 27.13 -10.04 -9.21
CA HIS A 634 26.29 -10.78 -8.27
C HIS A 634 26.01 -9.97 -7.00
N THR A 635 24.88 -10.24 -6.36
CA THR A 635 24.63 -9.70 -5.02
C THR A 635 25.60 -10.30 -4.02
N CYS A 636 26.14 -9.47 -3.14
CA CYS A 636 27.14 -9.87 -2.17
C CYS A 636 26.63 -9.76 -0.72
N PRO A 637 25.76 -10.67 -0.25
CA PRO A 637 25.20 -10.61 1.11
C PRO A 637 26.27 -10.76 2.21
N THR A 638 27.42 -11.34 1.88
CA THR A 638 28.57 -11.50 2.79
C THR A 638 29.50 -10.29 2.81
N GLY A 639 29.29 -9.33 1.93
CA GLY A 639 30.22 -8.21 1.69
C GLY A 639 30.55 -7.42 2.94
N ARG A 640 29.53 -7.11 3.74
CA ARG A 640 29.71 -6.36 5.00
C ARG A 640 30.55 -7.13 6.02
N THR A 641 30.29 -8.41 6.21
CA THR A 641 31.04 -9.26 7.15
C THR A 641 32.52 -9.35 6.75
N ILE A 642 32.79 -9.49 5.47
CA ILE A 642 34.18 -9.52 4.96
C ILE A 642 34.83 -8.15 5.11
N TYR A 643 34.13 -7.08 4.74
CA TYR A 643 34.61 -5.71 4.93
C TYR A 643 35.02 -5.43 6.38
N ASP A 644 34.19 -5.77 7.34
CA ASP A 644 34.47 -5.56 8.77
C ASP A 644 35.68 -6.42 9.22
N SER A 645 35.83 -7.65 8.70
CA SER A 645 36.95 -8.55 9.08
C SER A 645 38.30 -8.14 8.47
N CYS A 646 38.31 -7.54 7.29
CA CYS A 646 39.54 -7.15 6.59
C CYS A 646 39.77 -5.62 6.53
N TYR A 647 38.97 -4.86 7.28
CA TYR A 647 38.94 -3.39 7.23
C TYR A 647 40.31 -2.74 7.34
N GLU A 648 41.10 -3.08 8.35
CA GLU A 648 42.44 -2.48 8.61
C GLU A 648 43.40 -2.72 7.41
N GLN A 649 43.39 -3.92 6.85
CA GLN A 649 44.25 -4.26 5.71
C GLN A 649 43.79 -3.51 4.44
N LEU A 650 42.50 -3.50 4.17
CA LEU A 650 41.94 -2.78 3.02
C LEU A 650 42.28 -1.29 3.09
N ILE A 651 42.06 -0.66 4.25
CA ILE A 651 42.38 0.75 4.47
C ILE A 651 43.87 1.04 4.24
N GLY A 652 44.75 0.10 4.65
CA GLY A 652 46.20 0.21 4.38
C GLY A 652 46.51 0.30 2.88
N TYR A 653 45.93 -0.59 2.07
CA TYR A 653 46.08 -0.58 0.60
C TYR A 653 45.48 0.67 -0.08
N LEU A 654 44.33 1.14 0.43
CA LEU A 654 43.71 2.36 -0.10
C LEU A 654 44.50 3.62 0.25
N ALA A 655 45.13 3.67 1.40
CA ALA A 655 45.98 4.81 1.79
C ALA A 655 47.36 4.86 1.03
N ALA A 656 47.79 3.71 0.48
CA ALA A 656 49.02 3.59 -0.28
C ALA A 656 48.81 2.77 -1.60
N PRO A 657 48.02 3.28 -2.54
CA PRO A 657 47.56 2.51 -3.70
C PRO A 657 48.67 2.12 -4.69
N THR A 658 49.86 2.65 -4.56
CA THR A 658 51.05 2.28 -5.38
C THR A 658 51.85 1.15 -4.74
N GLU A 659 51.67 0.86 -3.44
CA GLU A 659 52.32 -0.20 -2.71
C GLU A 659 51.44 -1.44 -2.71
N GLN A 660 51.58 -2.32 -3.69
CA GLN A 660 50.72 -3.48 -3.88
C GLN A 660 51.36 -4.82 -3.45
N GLU A 661 52.38 -4.77 -2.65
CA GLU A 661 53.02 -5.99 -2.13
C GLU A 661 52.04 -6.76 -1.22
N GLY A 662 51.74 -8.03 -1.57
CA GLY A 662 50.77 -8.85 -0.84
C GLY A 662 49.32 -8.56 -1.15
N PHE A 663 48.98 -7.65 -2.07
CA PHE A 663 47.59 -7.32 -2.41
C PHE A 663 46.88 -8.47 -3.14
N ASP A 664 47.56 -9.22 -3.98
CA ASP A 664 46.98 -10.37 -4.67
C ASP A 664 46.63 -11.51 -3.67
N GLU A 665 47.50 -11.76 -2.68
CA GLU A 665 47.22 -12.70 -1.61
C GLU A 665 46.03 -12.25 -0.72
N PHE A 666 45.94 -10.95 -0.46
CA PHE A 666 44.82 -10.36 0.28
C PHE A 666 43.51 -10.54 -0.48
N ILE A 667 43.47 -10.26 -1.79
CA ILE A 667 42.28 -10.49 -2.64
C ILE A 667 41.88 -11.97 -2.63
N HIS A 668 42.85 -12.85 -2.77
CA HIS A 668 42.60 -14.30 -2.74
C HIS A 668 42.01 -14.75 -1.38
N ALA A 669 42.52 -14.23 -0.28
CA ALA A 669 41.99 -14.54 1.06
C ALA A 669 40.54 -14.05 1.20
N CYS A 670 40.25 -12.82 0.75
CA CYS A 670 38.88 -12.28 0.74
C CYS A 670 37.93 -13.15 -0.11
N ARG A 671 38.36 -13.59 -1.30
CA ARG A 671 37.57 -14.47 -2.18
C ARG A 671 37.29 -15.80 -1.52
N GLN A 672 38.27 -16.42 -0.93
CA GLN A 672 38.10 -17.71 -0.22
C GLN A 672 37.12 -17.56 0.95
N GLN A 673 37.23 -16.51 1.72
CA GLN A 673 36.30 -16.20 2.81
C GLN A 673 34.88 -15.97 2.30
N HIS A 674 34.72 -15.23 1.19
CA HIS A 674 33.45 -15.01 0.51
C HIS A 674 32.81 -16.32 0.09
N ASP A 675 33.55 -17.20 -0.59
CA ASP A 675 33.02 -18.47 -1.08
C ASP A 675 32.64 -19.42 0.06
N GLN A 676 33.40 -19.41 1.17
CA GLN A 676 33.08 -20.16 2.38
C GLN A 676 31.81 -19.66 3.07
N LEU A 677 31.68 -18.36 3.26
CA LEU A 677 30.49 -17.75 3.88
C LEU A 677 29.26 -17.93 2.99
N LYS A 678 29.40 -17.78 1.68
CA LYS A 678 28.34 -18.02 0.70
C LYS A 678 27.85 -19.46 0.76
N ALA A 679 28.77 -20.44 0.82
CA ALA A 679 28.41 -21.84 0.94
C ALA A 679 27.72 -22.14 2.29
N GLN A 680 28.14 -21.52 3.38
CA GLN A 680 27.48 -21.65 4.68
C GLN A 680 26.06 -21.06 4.66
N LEU A 681 25.87 -19.89 4.04
CA LEU A 681 24.54 -19.28 3.86
C LEU A 681 23.64 -20.15 2.99
N GLU A 682 24.18 -20.75 1.92
CA GLU A 682 23.41 -21.66 1.05
C GLU A 682 23.04 -22.98 1.75
N GLN A 683 23.90 -23.50 2.63
CA GLN A 683 23.60 -24.67 3.45
C GLN A 683 22.59 -24.38 4.58
N GLY A 684 22.59 -23.15 5.10
CA GLY A 684 21.64 -22.68 6.12
C GLY A 684 20.30 -22.20 5.53
N ARG A 685 20.10 -22.21 4.21
CA ARG A 685 18.89 -21.77 3.56
C ARG A 685 17.71 -22.66 3.94
N ASP A 686 16.71 -22.07 4.53
CA ASP A 686 15.42 -22.71 4.74
C ASP A 686 14.58 -22.64 3.45
N ARG A 687 14.77 -23.62 2.58
CA ARG A 687 14.01 -23.73 1.32
C ARG A 687 12.51 -23.81 1.55
N LEU A 688 12.08 -24.33 2.70
CA LEU A 688 10.68 -24.35 3.10
C LEU A 688 10.11 -22.95 3.25
N LEU A 689 10.83 -22.11 3.98
CA LEU A 689 10.43 -20.74 4.22
C LEU A 689 10.36 -19.94 2.90
N GLU A 690 11.36 -20.11 2.03
CA GLU A 690 11.37 -19.45 0.71
C GLU A 690 10.19 -19.89 -0.16
N MET A 691 9.84 -21.18 -0.16
CA MET A 691 8.71 -21.69 -0.92
C MET A 691 7.37 -21.18 -0.40
N HIS A 692 7.20 -21.15 0.92
CA HIS A 692 6.02 -20.57 1.54
C HIS A 692 5.89 -19.07 1.20
N SER A 693 6.98 -18.32 1.34
CA SER A 693 7.01 -16.88 1.10
C SER A 693 6.80 -16.52 -0.37
N ASN A 694 7.25 -17.37 -1.29
CA ASN A 694 7.06 -17.15 -2.73
C ASN A 694 5.60 -17.39 -3.20
N GLY A 695 4.85 -18.26 -2.52
CA GLY A 695 3.45 -18.57 -2.81
C GLY A 695 3.17 -19.33 -4.11
N GLY A 696 4.19 -19.62 -4.93
CA GLY A 696 4.10 -20.46 -6.14
C GLY A 696 2.96 -20.07 -7.08
N ASP A 697 2.18 -21.07 -7.52
CA ASP A 697 1.08 -20.89 -8.48
C ASP A 697 -0.06 -20.01 -7.92
N LYS A 698 -0.29 -20.02 -6.60
CA LYS A 698 -1.29 -19.17 -5.96
C LYS A 698 -0.93 -17.68 -6.09
N ALA A 699 0.35 -17.35 -5.92
CA ALA A 699 0.85 -16.00 -6.08
C ALA A 699 0.72 -15.51 -7.54
N GLN A 700 1.01 -16.38 -8.51
CA GLN A 700 0.86 -16.06 -9.94
C GLN A 700 -0.61 -15.87 -10.32
N ALA A 701 -1.51 -16.73 -9.83
CA ALA A 701 -2.94 -16.61 -10.06
C ALA A 701 -3.50 -15.31 -9.47
N LEU A 702 -3.05 -14.92 -8.27
CA LEU A 702 -3.43 -13.65 -7.64
C LEU A 702 -2.97 -12.45 -8.48
N ALA A 703 -1.71 -12.44 -8.93
CA ALA A 703 -1.16 -11.39 -9.77
C ALA A 703 -1.92 -11.26 -11.10
N ALA A 704 -2.24 -12.39 -11.75
CA ALA A 704 -3.03 -12.44 -12.98
C ALA A 704 -4.45 -11.90 -12.77
N ALA A 705 -5.11 -12.28 -11.67
CA ALA A 705 -6.45 -11.80 -11.34
C ALA A 705 -6.50 -10.29 -11.09
N ILE A 706 -5.48 -9.72 -10.45
CA ILE A 706 -5.37 -8.27 -10.26
C ILE A 706 -5.07 -7.58 -11.59
N ALA A 707 -4.18 -8.13 -12.44
CA ALA A 707 -3.86 -7.58 -13.76
C ALA A 707 -5.09 -7.55 -14.70
N GLU A 708 -5.99 -8.53 -14.58
CA GLU A 708 -7.26 -8.54 -15.31
C GLU A 708 -8.14 -7.34 -14.93
N GLN A 709 -8.13 -6.94 -13.65
CA GLN A 709 -8.88 -5.78 -13.16
C GLN A 709 -8.30 -4.43 -13.64
N ASP A 710 -7.01 -4.36 -13.95
CA ASP A 710 -6.40 -3.15 -14.49
C ASP A 710 -6.94 -2.80 -15.89
N ASN A 711 -7.53 -3.77 -16.59
CA ASN A 711 -8.15 -3.60 -17.91
C ASN A 711 -9.68 -3.41 -17.84
N ASP A 712 -10.25 -3.07 -16.68
CA ASP A 712 -11.70 -2.89 -16.51
C ASP A 712 -12.19 -1.63 -17.23
N VAL A 713 -12.79 -1.83 -18.40
CA VAL A 713 -13.38 -0.76 -19.23
C VAL A 713 -14.49 0.00 -18.47
N ASN A 714 -15.18 -0.67 -17.53
CA ASN A 714 -16.26 -0.06 -16.76
C ASN A 714 -15.73 1.04 -15.83
N LEU A 715 -14.53 0.88 -15.28
CA LEU A 715 -13.89 1.88 -14.43
C LEU A 715 -13.70 3.20 -15.19
N VAL A 716 -13.10 3.14 -16.38
CA VAL A 716 -12.81 4.34 -17.18
C VAL A 716 -14.13 5.07 -17.52
N GLY A 717 -15.11 4.33 -18.06
CA GLY A 717 -16.39 4.90 -18.41
C GLY A 717 -17.14 5.49 -17.20
N PHE A 718 -17.10 4.83 -16.05
CA PHE A 718 -17.70 5.30 -14.82
C PHE A 718 -16.99 6.56 -14.30
N ALA A 719 -15.66 6.55 -14.23
CA ALA A 719 -14.87 7.67 -13.72
C ALA A 719 -15.07 8.95 -14.53
N LEU A 720 -14.96 8.88 -15.85
CA LEU A 720 -15.17 10.04 -16.72
C LEU A 720 -16.59 10.60 -16.58
N ASN A 721 -17.60 9.73 -16.54
CA ASN A 721 -18.98 10.15 -16.31
C ASN A 721 -19.20 10.75 -14.90
N LEU A 722 -18.55 10.22 -13.88
CA LEU A 722 -18.57 10.78 -12.54
C LEU A 722 -17.99 12.20 -12.53
N PHE A 723 -16.83 12.39 -13.14
CA PHE A 723 -16.16 13.68 -13.21
C PHE A 723 -16.99 14.71 -13.95
N ASP A 724 -17.62 14.34 -15.08
CA ASP A 724 -18.52 15.22 -15.82
C ASP A 724 -19.73 15.66 -14.98
N ILE A 725 -20.38 14.73 -14.28
CA ILE A 725 -21.58 15.02 -13.48
C ILE A 725 -21.24 15.85 -12.24
N VAL A 726 -20.08 15.58 -11.61
CA VAL A 726 -19.61 16.36 -10.45
C VAL A 726 -19.10 17.75 -10.87
N GLY A 727 -18.70 17.92 -12.13
CA GLY A 727 -18.21 19.19 -12.67
C GLY A 727 -16.69 19.33 -12.56
N ILE A 728 -15.95 18.27 -12.64
CA ILE A 728 -14.49 18.30 -12.71
C ILE A 728 -14.06 18.46 -14.15
N ASN A 729 -13.20 19.44 -14.43
CA ASN A 729 -12.60 19.62 -15.76
C ASN A 729 -11.66 18.47 -16.08
N GLN A 730 -11.75 17.95 -17.31
CA GLN A 730 -10.93 16.86 -17.82
C GLN A 730 -10.23 17.33 -19.09
N GLU A 731 -8.92 17.27 -19.10
CA GLU A 731 -8.09 17.59 -20.26
C GLU A 731 -7.25 16.38 -20.64
N ASP A 732 -7.53 15.82 -21.81
CA ASP A 732 -6.74 14.72 -22.36
C ASP A 732 -5.35 15.21 -22.76
N ARG A 733 -4.33 14.50 -22.32
CA ARG A 733 -2.94 14.68 -22.79
C ARG A 733 -2.49 13.47 -23.62
N SER A 734 -1.36 13.62 -24.28
CA SER A 734 -0.70 12.48 -24.93
C SER A 734 -0.46 11.34 -23.93
N ASP A 735 -0.39 10.11 -24.40
CA ASP A 735 0.05 8.94 -23.61
C ASP A 735 -0.94 8.42 -22.53
N ASN A 736 -2.24 8.46 -22.79
CA ASN A 736 -3.27 8.01 -21.85
C ASN A 736 -3.24 8.73 -20.49
N LEU A 737 -2.86 10.01 -20.49
CA LEU A 737 -2.88 10.87 -19.32
C LEU A 737 -4.05 11.85 -19.38
N ILE A 738 -4.71 12.06 -18.26
CA ILE A 738 -5.80 13.01 -18.10
C ILE A 738 -5.44 13.98 -16.98
N VAL A 739 -5.57 15.27 -17.23
CA VAL A 739 -5.44 16.30 -16.21
C VAL A 739 -6.82 16.62 -15.67
N LEU A 740 -6.99 16.45 -14.36
CA LEU A 740 -8.19 16.78 -13.63
C LEU A 740 -7.99 18.10 -12.87
N THR A 741 -8.88 19.05 -13.06
CA THR A 741 -8.86 20.32 -12.33
C THR A 741 -10.25 20.67 -11.80
N PRO A 742 -10.35 21.28 -10.61
CA PRO A 742 -11.62 21.83 -10.12
C PRO A 742 -12.20 22.85 -11.10
N SER A 743 -13.52 22.91 -11.23
CA SER A 743 -14.21 23.95 -12.00
C SER A 743 -15.09 24.83 -11.10
N ASP A 744 -15.52 25.97 -11.62
CA ASP A 744 -16.47 26.86 -10.95
C ASP A 744 -17.89 26.27 -10.83
N HIS A 745 -18.16 25.11 -11.42
CA HIS A 745 -19.47 24.48 -11.52
C HIS A 745 -19.55 23.13 -10.81
N MET A 746 -18.64 22.86 -9.89
CA MET A 746 -18.67 21.60 -9.14
C MET A 746 -19.92 21.46 -8.27
N LEU A 747 -20.43 20.22 -8.13
CA LEU A 747 -21.57 19.91 -7.24
C LEU A 747 -21.25 20.17 -5.77
N VAL A 748 -19.99 20.08 -5.41
CA VAL A 748 -19.47 20.33 -4.05
C VAL A 748 -18.30 21.32 -4.14
N PRO A 749 -18.11 22.16 -3.13
CA PRO A 749 -17.01 23.16 -3.15
C PRO A 749 -15.64 22.51 -3.30
N ASP A 750 -15.42 21.40 -2.59
CA ASP A 750 -14.20 20.63 -2.61
C ASP A 750 -14.53 19.15 -2.90
N PHE A 751 -13.92 18.58 -3.94
CA PHE A 751 -14.09 17.16 -4.23
C PHE A 751 -13.00 16.37 -3.49
N PRO A 752 -13.38 15.45 -2.58
CA PRO A 752 -12.41 14.75 -1.76
C PRO A 752 -11.43 13.93 -2.61
N GLY A 753 -10.13 14.17 -2.43
CA GLY A 753 -9.06 13.51 -3.18
C GLY A 753 -8.62 14.24 -4.46
N LEU A 754 -9.25 15.35 -4.84
CA LEU A 754 -8.81 16.23 -5.92
C LEU A 754 -8.10 17.47 -5.32
N PRO A 755 -6.79 17.66 -5.57
CA PRO A 755 -6.08 18.87 -5.13
C PRO A 755 -6.65 20.14 -5.79
N GLN A 756 -6.55 21.28 -5.11
CA GLN A 756 -7.01 22.58 -5.67
C GLN A 756 -6.26 22.96 -6.96
N ASP A 757 -4.99 22.61 -7.06
CA ASP A 757 -4.18 22.83 -8.27
C ASP A 757 -4.40 21.75 -9.34
N GLY A 758 -5.28 20.77 -9.09
CA GLY A 758 -5.52 19.64 -9.97
C GLY A 758 -4.46 18.54 -9.84
N CYS A 759 -4.65 17.48 -10.61
CA CYS A 759 -3.71 16.34 -10.67
C CYS A 759 -3.72 15.69 -12.04
N THR A 760 -2.61 15.05 -12.40
CA THR A 760 -2.53 14.19 -13.59
C THR A 760 -2.82 12.76 -13.19
N VAL A 761 -3.72 12.10 -13.91
CA VAL A 761 -4.15 10.72 -13.65
C VAL A 761 -4.00 9.83 -14.88
N THR A 762 -3.88 8.54 -14.66
CA THR A 762 -3.95 7.52 -15.70
C THR A 762 -4.61 6.26 -15.16
N PHE A 763 -5.30 5.51 -16.03
CA PHE A 763 -5.87 4.21 -15.73
C PHE A 763 -4.92 3.05 -16.11
N ASP A 764 -3.75 3.38 -16.65
CA ASP A 764 -2.72 2.43 -17.05
C ASP A 764 -1.63 2.37 -15.96
N ARG A 765 -1.49 1.19 -15.34
CA ARG A 765 -0.51 0.96 -14.26
C ARG A 765 0.92 1.14 -14.73
N ASP A 766 1.27 0.61 -15.91
CA ASP A 766 2.65 0.69 -16.42
C ASP A 766 3.02 2.14 -16.73
N ARG A 767 2.06 2.90 -17.24
CA ARG A 767 2.23 4.33 -17.47
C ARG A 767 2.41 5.10 -16.16
N ALA A 768 1.61 4.81 -15.14
CA ALA A 768 1.77 5.41 -13.83
C ALA A 768 3.12 5.07 -13.19
N LEU A 769 3.64 3.86 -13.41
CA LEU A 769 4.95 3.45 -12.90
C LEU A 769 6.11 4.17 -13.59
N SER A 770 5.98 4.51 -14.87
CA SER A 770 7.00 5.23 -15.63
C SER A 770 6.98 6.75 -15.39
N ARG A 771 5.88 7.30 -14.86
CA ARG A 771 5.67 8.74 -14.69
C ARG A 771 5.34 9.07 -13.23
N GLU A 772 6.28 9.68 -12.52
CA GLU A 772 6.09 10.02 -11.10
C GLU A 772 5.01 11.09 -10.84
N ASP A 773 4.74 11.94 -11.83
CA ASP A 773 3.73 13.00 -11.78
C ASP A 773 2.30 12.50 -12.04
N ALA A 774 2.11 11.23 -12.47
CA ALA A 774 0.81 10.66 -12.76
C ALA A 774 0.33 9.73 -11.62
N GLN A 775 -0.90 9.91 -11.17
CA GLN A 775 -1.55 9.02 -10.22
C GLN A 775 -2.21 7.85 -10.95
N PHE A 776 -2.11 6.64 -10.40
CA PHE A 776 -2.81 5.46 -10.92
C PHE A 776 -4.22 5.39 -10.37
N VAL A 777 -5.23 5.48 -11.24
CA VAL A 777 -6.64 5.42 -10.88
C VAL A 777 -7.18 4.00 -11.04
N SER A 778 -7.60 3.41 -9.93
CA SER A 778 -8.32 2.14 -9.84
C SER A 778 -9.63 2.34 -9.05
N TRP A 779 -10.44 1.30 -8.89
CA TRP A 779 -11.63 1.34 -8.02
C TRP A 779 -11.31 1.68 -6.54
N GLU A 780 -10.09 1.46 -6.10
CA GLU A 780 -9.62 1.75 -4.74
C GLU A 780 -9.00 3.14 -4.59
N HIS A 781 -8.80 3.87 -5.69
CA HIS A 781 -8.25 5.21 -5.65
C HIS A 781 -9.17 6.16 -4.87
N PRO A 782 -8.64 7.04 -4.00
CA PRO A 782 -9.44 7.97 -3.19
C PRO A 782 -10.46 8.79 -4.01
N ILE A 783 -10.09 9.26 -5.21
CA ILE A 783 -10.99 10.02 -6.09
C ILE A 783 -12.24 9.19 -6.45
N ILE A 784 -12.09 7.91 -6.76
CA ILE A 784 -13.22 7.03 -7.13
C ILE A 784 -14.03 6.64 -5.91
N ARG A 785 -13.36 6.25 -4.81
CA ARG A 785 -14.06 5.86 -3.57
C ARG A 785 -14.87 7.02 -2.99
N ASN A 786 -14.26 8.18 -2.84
CA ASN A 786 -14.94 9.36 -2.33
C ASN A 786 -16.03 9.84 -3.29
N GLY A 787 -15.83 9.68 -4.60
CA GLY A 787 -16.86 9.95 -5.60
C GLY A 787 -18.07 9.02 -5.51
N LEU A 788 -17.82 7.72 -5.28
CA LEU A 788 -18.89 6.75 -4.99
C LEU A 788 -19.65 7.15 -3.73
N ASP A 789 -18.94 7.46 -2.64
CA ASP A 789 -19.54 7.85 -1.37
C ASP A 789 -20.34 9.15 -1.50
N LEU A 790 -19.84 10.15 -2.22
CA LEU A 790 -20.56 11.39 -2.49
C LEU A 790 -21.90 11.16 -3.20
N ILE A 791 -21.94 10.28 -4.22
CA ILE A 791 -23.16 9.99 -4.97
C ILE A 791 -24.12 9.12 -4.15
N LEU A 792 -23.61 8.16 -3.39
CA LEU A 792 -24.41 7.14 -2.72
C LEU A 792 -24.90 7.57 -1.32
N SER A 793 -24.17 8.45 -0.63
CA SER A 793 -24.59 9.02 0.66
C SER A 793 -25.61 10.15 0.49
N GLY A 794 -25.54 10.88 -0.63
CA GLY A 794 -26.44 11.98 -0.92
C GLY A 794 -27.71 11.57 -1.67
N ASP A 795 -28.55 12.57 -1.96
CA ASP A 795 -29.81 12.39 -2.70
C ASP A 795 -29.65 12.42 -4.23
N THR A 796 -28.43 12.70 -4.72
CA THR A 796 -28.14 12.84 -6.16
C THR A 796 -28.52 11.59 -6.93
N GLY A 797 -29.41 11.74 -7.91
CA GLY A 797 -29.87 10.64 -8.76
C GLY A 797 -30.90 9.71 -8.11
N SER A 798 -31.45 10.05 -6.92
CA SER A 798 -32.43 9.21 -6.24
C SER A 798 -33.82 9.23 -6.90
N CYS A 799 -34.15 10.27 -7.70
CA CYS A 799 -35.39 10.29 -8.44
C CYS A 799 -35.24 10.97 -9.82
N ALA A 800 -35.85 10.37 -10.86
CA ALA A 800 -35.78 10.90 -12.22
C ALA A 800 -37.09 10.66 -13.01
N VAL A 801 -37.26 11.41 -14.10
CA VAL A 801 -38.34 11.21 -15.08
C VAL A 801 -37.75 11.17 -16.51
N SER A 802 -38.16 10.21 -17.29
CA SER A 802 -37.66 10.01 -18.66
C SER A 802 -38.79 9.63 -19.62
N LEU A 803 -38.57 9.88 -20.91
CA LEU A 803 -39.45 9.44 -21.98
C LEU A 803 -38.82 8.29 -22.77
N LEU A 804 -39.62 7.27 -23.04
CA LEU A 804 -39.23 6.15 -23.91
C LEU A 804 -39.86 6.34 -25.30
N LYS A 805 -39.04 6.53 -26.33
CA LYS A 805 -39.50 6.50 -27.72
C LYS A 805 -39.66 5.06 -28.21
N ASN A 806 -40.88 4.53 -28.18
CA ASN A 806 -41.14 3.17 -28.63
C ASN A 806 -42.52 3.08 -29.29
N LYS A 807 -42.52 2.83 -30.60
CA LYS A 807 -43.77 2.68 -31.38
C LYS A 807 -44.50 1.35 -31.19
N ALA A 808 -43.83 0.37 -30.58
CA ALA A 808 -44.45 -0.94 -30.30
C ALA A 808 -45.32 -0.92 -29.04
N LEU A 809 -45.19 0.10 -28.21
CA LEU A 809 -45.98 0.27 -26.99
C LEU A 809 -46.98 1.42 -27.16
N PRO A 810 -48.20 1.34 -26.56
CA PRO A 810 -49.15 2.45 -26.59
C PRO A 810 -48.59 3.73 -25.99
N VAL A 811 -48.90 4.88 -26.56
CA VAL A 811 -48.55 6.19 -26.00
C VAL A 811 -49.15 6.34 -24.59
N GLY A 812 -48.39 6.85 -23.67
CA GLY A 812 -48.80 7.01 -22.26
C GLY A 812 -48.64 5.72 -21.42
N THR A 813 -48.07 4.64 -21.98
CA THR A 813 -47.68 3.48 -21.17
C THR A 813 -46.69 3.95 -20.06
N LEU A 814 -47.03 3.63 -18.83
CA LEU A 814 -46.28 3.97 -17.65
C LEU A 814 -45.44 2.80 -17.21
N LEU A 815 -44.15 3.03 -17.04
CA LEU A 815 -43.22 2.11 -16.40
C LEU A 815 -42.57 2.84 -15.20
N VAL A 816 -42.37 2.12 -14.11
CA VAL A 816 -41.64 2.65 -12.93
C VAL A 816 -40.44 1.76 -12.73
N GLU A 817 -39.26 2.36 -12.80
CA GLU A 817 -37.99 1.70 -12.51
C GLU A 817 -37.59 2.01 -11.09
N LEU A 818 -37.38 0.98 -10.32
CA LEU A 818 -37.05 1.03 -8.88
C LEU A 818 -35.71 0.35 -8.65
N VAL A 819 -34.90 0.95 -7.84
CA VAL A 819 -33.64 0.38 -7.37
C VAL A 819 -33.73 0.26 -5.87
N TYR A 820 -33.87 -0.97 -5.39
CA TYR A 820 -33.77 -1.28 -3.97
C TYR A 820 -32.35 -1.71 -3.66
N VAL A 821 -31.89 -1.47 -2.44
CA VAL A 821 -30.56 -1.91 -1.96
C VAL A 821 -30.76 -2.78 -0.73
N VAL A 822 -30.19 -3.97 -0.79
CA VAL A 822 -30.11 -4.90 0.35
C VAL A 822 -28.76 -4.68 1.02
N GLU A 823 -28.77 -4.32 2.29
CA GLU A 823 -27.56 -4.00 3.04
C GLU A 823 -27.72 -4.31 4.54
N ALA A 824 -26.61 -4.48 5.21
CA ALA A 824 -26.55 -4.52 6.67
C ALA A 824 -25.50 -3.52 7.15
N GLN A 825 -25.78 -2.86 8.25
CA GLN A 825 -24.80 -1.99 8.90
C GLN A 825 -23.97 -2.79 9.89
N ALA A 826 -22.66 -2.70 9.76
CA ALA A 826 -21.71 -3.36 10.66
C ALA A 826 -20.39 -2.60 10.71
N PRO A 827 -19.61 -2.77 11.79
CA PRO A 827 -18.23 -2.32 11.83
C PRO A 827 -17.41 -2.85 10.65
N LYS A 828 -16.59 -2.00 10.07
CA LYS A 828 -15.84 -2.30 8.83
C LYS A 828 -14.88 -3.47 8.99
N HIS A 829 -14.24 -3.61 10.17
CA HIS A 829 -13.33 -4.70 10.49
C HIS A 829 -13.97 -6.10 10.42
N LEU A 830 -15.29 -6.21 10.57
CA LEU A 830 -16.03 -7.47 10.42
C LEU A 830 -16.07 -7.97 8.96
N GLN A 831 -15.78 -7.10 8.00
CA GLN A 831 -15.78 -7.43 6.56
C GLN A 831 -17.12 -8.04 6.09
N LEU A 832 -18.23 -7.59 6.66
CA LEU A 832 -19.57 -8.09 6.34
C LEU A 832 -19.91 -7.92 4.85
N THR A 833 -19.38 -6.86 4.23
CA THR A 833 -19.52 -6.58 2.79
C THR A 833 -18.90 -7.66 1.89
N ARG A 834 -18.04 -8.53 2.41
CA ARG A 834 -17.54 -9.73 1.70
C ARG A 834 -18.68 -10.70 1.38
N PHE A 835 -19.69 -10.78 2.25
CA PHE A 835 -20.81 -11.71 2.15
C PHE A 835 -22.08 -11.01 1.62
N LEU A 836 -22.38 -9.83 2.19
CA LEU A 836 -23.51 -9.01 1.79
C LEU A 836 -23.06 -7.57 1.54
N PRO A 837 -22.44 -7.29 0.36
CA PRO A 837 -22.22 -5.90 -0.04
C PRO A 837 -23.58 -5.21 -0.26
N PRO A 838 -23.65 -3.87 -0.23
CA PRO A 838 -24.85 -3.13 -0.62
C PRO A 838 -25.28 -3.58 -2.03
N THR A 839 -26.25 -4.50 -2.11
CA THR A 839 -26.61 -5.20 -3.35
C THR A 839 -27.85 -4.57 -3.96
N PRO A 840 -27.76 -3.96 -5.16
CA PRO A 840 -28.92 -3.38 -5.83
C PRO A 840 -29.83 -4.46 -6.41
N ILE A 841 -31.14 -4.32 -6.17
CA ILE A 841 -32.20 -5.05 -6.83
C ILE A 841 -32.94 -4.07 -7.73
N ARG A 842 -32.79 -4.21 -9.04
CA ARG A 842 -33.49 -3.42 -10.02
C ARG A 842 -34.83 -4.05 -10.36
N MET A 843 -35.88 -3.25 -10.34
CA MET A 843 -37.22 -3.62 -10.79
C MET A 843 -37.71 -2.64 -11.85
N LEU A 844 -38.34 -3.14 -12.90
CA LEU A 844 -39.02 -2.35 -13.92
C LEU A 844 -40.47 -2.76 -13.94
N MET A 845 -41.33 -2.03 -13.25
CA MET A 845 -42.72 -2.35 -13.03
C MET A 845 -43.62 -1.77 -14.12
N ASP A 846 -44.56 -2.53 -14.58
CA ASP A 846 -45.68 -2.04 -15.37
C ASP A 846 -46.94 -1.81 -14.50
N ARG A 847 -48.00 -1.21 -15.03
CA ARG A 847 -49.28 -1.01 -14.32
C ARG A 847 -49.98 -2.31 -13.91
N LYS A 848 -49.62 -3.45 -14.48
CA LYS A 848 -50.17 -4.75 -14.13
C LYS A 848 -49.44 -5.45 -12.98
N GLY A 849 -48.38 -4.81 -12.46
CA GLY A 849 -47.56 -5.39 -11.42
C GLY A 849 -46.52 -6.38 -11.92
N THR A 850 -46.23 -6.40 -13.22
CA THR A 850 -45.21 -7.27 -13.81
C THR A 850 -43.85 -6.62 -13.72
N ASN A 851 -42.88 -7.35 -13.20
CA ASN A 851 -41.48 -6.90 -13.22
C ASN A 851 -40.81 -7.33 -14.55
N LEU A 852 -40.40 -6.35 -15.35
CA LEU A 852 -39.77 -6.54 -16.66
C LEU A 852 -38.23 -6.47 -16.60
N ALA A 853 -37.64 -6.28 -15.44
CA ALA A 853 -36.19 -6.04 -15.32
C ALA A 853 -35.32 -7.18 -15.86
N ALA A 854 -35.80 -8.45 -15.78
CA ALA A 854 -35.04 -9.59 -16.28
C ALA A 854 -35.03 -9.66 -17.85
N GLN A 855 -36.04 -9.07 -18.52
CA GLN A 855 -36.13 -9.05 -19.98
C GLN A 855 -35.56 -7.77 -20.61
N VAL A 856 -35.39 -6.72 -19.80
CA VAL A 856 -34.97 -5.39 -20.24
C VAL A 856 -33.70 -4.99 -19.50
N GLU A 857 -32.58 -5.21 -20.16
CA GLU A 857 -31.25 -4.86 -19.61
C GLU A 857 -31.11 -3.34 -19.44
N PHE A 858 -30.48 -2.89 -18.34
CA PHE A 858 -30.42 -1.49 -17.94
C PHE A 858 -29.73 -0.59 -18.97
N GLU A 859 -28.56 -0.97 -19.48
CA GLU A 859 -27.79 -0.10 -20.39
C GLU A 859 -28.49 0.05 -21.74
N SER A 860 -29.09 -1.02 -22.25
CA SER A 860 -29.89 -0.99 -23.49
C SER A 860 -31.14 -0.16 -23.33
N PHE A 861 -31.81 -0.24 -22.18
CA PHE A 861 -32.99 0.56 -21.87
C PHE A 861 -32.62 2.04 -21.70
N ASN A 862 -31.58 2.34 -20.91
CA ASN A 862 -31.14 3.69 -20.61
C ASN A 862 -30.78 4.49 -21.89
N ARG A 863 -30.16 3.83 -22.88
CA ARG A 863 -29.83 4.44 -24.18
C ARG A 863 -31.03 4.88 -25.01
N GLN A 864 -32.20 4.27 -24.81
CA GLN A 864 -33.46 4.59 -25.54
C GLN A 864 -34.25 5.68 -24.84
N LEU A 865 -33.86 6.10 -23.63
CA LEU A 865 -34.55 7.10 -22.86
C LEU A 865 -34.10 8.52 -23.25
N ASN A 866 -35.04 9.44 -23.18
CA ASN A 866 -34.83 10.86 -23.43
C ASN A 866 -35.16 11.69 -22.19
N ALA A 867 -34.39 12.76 -21.99
CA ALA A 867 -34.60 13.68 -20.89
C ALA A 867 -35.92 14.47 -21.05
N VAL A 868 -36.51 14.84 -19.94
CA VAL A 868 -37.73 15.64 -19.85
C VAL A 868 -37.41 16.96 -19.13
N ASN A 869 -37.96 18.07 -19.60
CA ASN A 869 -37.80 19.32 -18.85
C ASN A 869 -38.57 19.26 -17.51
N ARG A 870 -38.10 20.03 -16.54
CA ARG A 870 -38.61 20.01 -15.15
C ARG A 870 -40.12 20.28 -15.05
N HIS A 871 -40.64 21.22 -15.84
CA HIS A 871 -42.06 21.55 -15.83
C HIS A 871 -42.97 20.40 -16.34
N THR A 872 -42.57 19.74 -17.42
CA THR A 872 -43.25 18.56 -17.96
C THR A 872 -43.15 17.38 -17.00
N SER A 873 -41.99 17.16 -16.41
CA SER A 873 -41.76 16.11 -15.40
C SER A 873 -42.71 16.25 -14.22
N SER A 874 -42.85 17.44 -13.64
CA SER A 874 -43.77 17.67 -12.50
C SER A 874 -45.22 17.44 -12.88
N LYS A 875 -45.64 17.83 -14.08
CA LYS A 875 -47.03 17.54 -14.59
C LYS A 875 -47.26 16.04 -14.75
N LEU A 876 -46.28 15.31 -15.31
CA LEU A 876 -46.36 13.85 -15.46
C LEU A 876 -46.45 13.15 -14.12
N VAL A 877 -45.62 13.50 -13.17
CA VAL A 877 -45.63 12.91 -11.82
C VAL A 877 -46.96 13.11 -11.14
N ASN A 878 -47.48 14.33 -11.13
CA ASN A 878 -48.79 14.67 -10.52
C ASN A 878 -49.94 13.88 -11.16
N ALA A 879 -49.89 13.68 -12.48
CA ALA A 879 -50.96 12.96 -13.21
C ALA A 879 -50.99 11.46 -12.91
N VAL A 880 -49.87 10.84 -12.52
CA VAL A 880 -49.74 9.38 -12.31
C VAL A 880 -49.42 8.99 -10.87
N GLN A 881 -49.49 9.92 -9.90
CA GLN A 881 -49.07 9.70 -8.54
C GLN A 881 -49.75 8.48 -7.90
N GLN A 882 -51.03 8.29 -8.07
CA GLN A 882 -51.78 7.15 -7.53
C GLN A 882 -51.31 5.82 -8.15
N ASP A 883 -51.07 5.80 -9.48
CA ASP A 883 -50.57 4.61 -10.16
C ASP A 883 -49.17 4.23 -9.62
N VAL A 884 -48.28 5.22 -9.43
CA VAL A 884 -46.95 5.02 -8.88
C VAL A 884 -47.00 4.44 -7.47
N HIS A 885 -47.90 4.94 -6.62
CA HIS A 885 -48.07 4.38 -5.25
C HIS A 885 -48.53 2.92 -5.29
N ALA A 886 -49.47 2.57 -6.18
CA ALA A 886 -49.91 1.19 -6.33
C ALA A 886 -48.80 0.26 -6.83
N MET A 887 -47.99 0.76 -7.80
CA MET A 887 -46.85 0.00 -8.35
C MET A 887 -45.75 -0.18 -7.31
N LEU A 888 -45.49 0.80 -6.45
CA LEU A 888 -44.56 0.69 -5.34
C LEU A 888 -44.99 -0.39 -4.33
N GLN A 889 -46.25 -0.41 -3.91
CA GLN A 889 -46.78 -1.44 -3.00
C GLN A 889 -46.65 -2.86 -3.58
N GLN A 890 -46.90 -3.00 -4.91
CA GLN A 890 -46.69 -4.30 -5.57
C GLN A 890 -45.23 -4.70 -5.64
N ALA A 891 -44.33 -3.74 -5.90
CA ALA A 891 -42.90 -4.00 -5.93
C ALA A 891 -42.34 -4.38 -4.55
N GLU A 892 -42.83 -3.81 -3.45
CA GLU A 892 -42.39 -4.13 -2.09
C GLU A 892 -42.53 -5.62 -1.75
N SER A 893 -43.63 -6.28 -2.15
CA SER A 893 -43.80 -7.72 -1.90
C SER A 893 -42.84 -8.58 -2.74
N LEU A 894 -42.49 -8.14 -3.96
CA LEU A 894 -41.56 -8.84 -4.82
C LEU A 894 -40.10 -8.66 -4.33
N VAL A 895 -39.75 -7.45 -3.91
CA VAL A 895 -38.40 -7.15 -3.40
C VAL A 895 -38.15 -7.88 -2.09
N GLU A 896 -39.13 -7.95 -1.19
CA GLU A 896 -39.03 -8.67 0.06
C GLU A 896 -38.61 -10.13 -0.15
N ALA A 897 -39.21 -10.82 -1.08
CA ALA A 897 -38.87 -12.21 -1.37
C ALA A 897 -37.45 -12.36 -1.90
N GLN A 898 -37.02 -11.46 -2.82
CA GLN A 898 -35.65 -11.47 -3.36
C GLN A 898 -34.62 -11.09 -2.30
N ALA A 899 -34.91 -10.05 -1.51
CA ALA A 899 -34.01 -9.59 -0.45
C ALA A 899 -33.78 -10.67 0.63
N ARG A 900 -34.87 -11.32 1.08
CA ARG A 900 -34.75 -12.44 2.02
C ARG A 900 -33.90 -13.57 1.49
N THR A 901 -34.05 -13.91 0.20
CA THR A 901 -33.23 -14.95 -0.45
C THR A 901 -31.73 -14.54 -0.44
N LEU A 902 -31.40 -13.29 -0.78
CA LEU A 902 -30.03 -12.79 -0.76
C LEU A 902 -29.43 -12.80 0.64
N ILE A 903 -30.21 -12.38 1.65
CA ILE A 903 -29.76 -12.36 3.05
C ILE A 903 -29.51 -13.79 3.56
N GLU A 904 -30.40 -14.74 3.29
CA GLU A 904 -30.20 -16.13 3.68
C GLU A 904 -29.00 -16.78 2.98
N GLN A 905 -28.80 -16.51 1.69
CA GLN A 905 -27.61 -16.96 0.96
C GLN A 905 -26.33 -16.38 1.59
N ALA A 906 -26.32 -15.08 1.90
CA ALA A 906 -25.18 -14.43 2.56
C ALA A 906 -24.87 -15.02 3.94
N LYS A 907 -25.91 -15.33 4.74
CA LYS A 907 -25.77 -15.99 6.06
C LYS A 907 -25.13 -17.37 5.92
N GLN A 908 -25.67 -18.18 5.00
CA GLN A 908 -25.15 -19.53 4.75
C GLN A 908 -23.70 -19.48 4.29
N GLU A 909 -23.38 -18.61 3.33
CA GLU A 909 -22.01 -18.44 2.83
C GLU A 909 -21.05 -17.97 3.93
N ALA A 910 -21.49 -17.02 4.78
CA ALA A 910 -20.70 -16.50 5.88
C ALA A 910 -20.43 -17.59 6.92
N ASP A 911 -21.46 -18.35 7.31
CA ASP A 911 -21.33 -19.43 8.29
C ASP A 911 -20.41 -20.55 7.77
N ASP A 912 -20.61 -20.98 6.53
CA ASP A 912 -19.79 -22.04 5.91
C ASP A 912 -18.33 -21.63 5.81
N LYS A 913 -18.05 -20.42 5.29
CA LYS A 913 -16.67 -19.95 5.11
C LYS A 913 -15.96 -19.67 6.43
N LEU A 914 -16.61 -18.93 7.34
CA LEU A 914 -15.99 -18.57 8.63
C LEU A 914 -15.84 -19.78 9.55
N SER A 915 -16.77 -20.75 9.51
CA SER A 915 -16.63 -22.02 10.23
C SER A 915 -15.48 -22.87 9.68
N ALA A 916 -15.31 -22.92 8.37
CA ALA A 916 -14.19 -23.62 7.74
C ALA A 916 -12.84 -22.94 8.05
N GLU A 917 -12.79 -21.60 8.02
CA GLU A 917 -11.60 -20.83 8.41
C GLU A 917 -11.25 -21.07 9.89
N LEU A 918 -12.23 -21.06 10.78
CA LEU A 918 -12.06 -21.34 12.22
C LEU A 918 -11.56 -22.77 12.47
N ALA A 919 -12.21 -23.76 11.89
CA ALA A 919 -11.82 -25.17 12.04
C ALA A 919 -10.39 -25.42 11.52
N ARG A 920 -10.02 -24.79 10.38
CA ARG A 920 -8.66 -24.82 9.86
C ARG A 920 -7.66 -24.19 10.83
N LEU A 921 -7.99 -23.02 11.39
CA LEU A 921 -7.09 -22.29 12.30
C LEU A 921 -6.90 -23.08 13.62
N GLU A 922 -7.97 -23.69 14.17
CA GLU A 922 -7.92 -24.54 15.33
C GLU A 922 -7.09 -25.82 15.10
N ALA A 923 -7.28 -26.46 13.95
CA ALA A 923 -6.49 -27.61 13.56
C ALA A 923 -5.00 -27.26 13.42
N LEU A 924 -4.70 -26.13 12.81
CA LEU A 924 -3.33 -25.62 12.71
C LEU A 924 -2.75 -25.26 14.08
N LYS A 925 -3.52 -24.66 14.99
CA LYS A 925 -3.09 -24.34 16.36
C LYS A 925 -2.71 -25.58 17.15
N ALA A 926 -3.41 -26.68 16.94
CA ALA A 926 -3.11 -27.95 17.62
C ALA A 926 -1.71 -28.50 17.26
N VAL A 927 -1.18 -28.14 16.10
CA VAL A 927 0.09 -28.67 15.55
C VAL A 927 1.17 -27.60 15.39
N ASN A 928 0.82 -26.32 15.30
CA ASN A 928 1.75 -25.20 15.12
C ASN A 928 1.64 -24.20 16.26
N PRO A 929 2.62 -24.13 17.16
CA PRO A 929 2.59 -23.23 18.32
C PRO A 929 2.74 -21.74 17.96
N ASN A 930 2.97 -21.39 16.70
CA ASN A 930 3.04 -19.98 16.26
C ASN A 930 1.64 -19.36 15.99
N ILE A 931 0.56 -20.11 16.20
CA ILE A 931 -0.79 -19.57 16.12
C ILE A 931 -1.22 -19.12 17.51
N ARG A 932 -1.48 -17.84 17.64
CA ARG A 932 -1.83 -17.22 18.92
C ARG A 932 -3.29 -17.50 19.30
N ASP A 933 -3.57 -17.50 20.60
CA ASP A 933 -4.92 -17.69 21.13
C ASP A 933 -5.85 -16.55 20.67
N ASP A 934 -5.34 -15.32 20.66
CA ASP A 934 -6.11 -14.14 20.27
C ASP A 934 -6.56 -14.17 18.79
N GLU A 935 -5.80 -14.80 17.88
CA GLU A 935 -6.21 -14.98 16.48
C GLU A 935 -7.46 -15.87 16.38
N VAL A 936 -7.50 -16.97 17.13
CA VAL A 936 -8.66 -17.91 17.14
C VAL A 936 -9.88 -17.24 17.78
N GLU A 937 -9.70 -16.59 18.92
CA GLU A 937 -10.76 -15.87 19.63
C GLU A 937 -11.34 -14.73 18.78
N ALA A 938 -10.49 -13.97 18.11
CA ALA A 938 -10.90 -12.90 17.20
C ALA A 938 -11.73 -13.43 16.02
N LEU A 939 -11.34 -14.56 15.44
CA LEU A 939 -12.07 -15.17 14.31
C LEU A 939 -13.43 -15.73 14.76
N GLU A 940 -13.50 -16.36 15.94
CA GLU A 940 -14.75 -16.86 16.51
C GLU A 940 -15.69 -15.69 16.87
N PHE A 941 -15.15 -14.63 17.46
CA PHE A 941 -15.91 -13.41 17.74
C PHE A 941 -16.43 -12.78 16.46
N ASN A 942 -15.58 -12.65 15.43
CA ASN A 942 -15.94 -12.11 14.13
C ASN A 942 -17.09 -12.92 13.48
N ARG A 943 -17.00 -14.25 13.47
CA ARG A 943 -18.06 -15.12 12.95
C ARG A 943 -19.40 -14.84 13.65
N ARG A 944 -19.40 -14.79 14.98
CA ARG A 944 -20.64 -14.51 15.75
C ARG A 944 -21.21 -13.12 15.43
N GLN A 945 -20.35 -12.10 15.34
CA GLN A 945 -20.78 -10.74 15.03
C GLN A 945 -21.29 -10.59 13.58
N VAL A 946 -20.63 -11.20 12.62
CA VAL A 946 -21.06 -11.20 11.21
C VAL A 946 -22.46 -11.81 11.08
N LEU A 947 -22.71 -12.97 11.68
CA LEU A 947 -24.00 -13.63 11.64
C LEU A 947 -25.09 -12.81 12.37
N ALA A 948 -24.76 -12.18 13.49
CA ALA A 948 -25.69 -11.31 14.21
C ALA A 948 -26.09 -10.09 13.36
N ASN A 949 -25.14 -9.41 12.73
CA ASN A 949 -25.43 -8.25 11.89
C ASN A 949 -26.16 -8.63 10.58
N LEU A 950 -25.90 -9.82 10.02
CA LEU A 950 -26.66 -10.33 8.87
C LEU A 950 -28.14 -10.61 9.23
N ASN A 951 -28.44 -10.94 10.48
CA ASN A 951 -29.83 -11.09 10.94
C ASN A 951 -30.59 -9.76 10.97
N GLU A 952 -29.89 -8.63 11.13
CA GLU A 952 -30.45 -7.28 11.10
C GLU A 952 -30.45 -6.66 9.70
N ALA A 953 -29.98 -7.40 8.69
CA ALA A 953 -29.95 -6.93 7.30
C ALA A 953 -31.36 -6.62 6.79
N GLY A 954 -31.47 -5.55 6.05
CA GLY A 954 -32.72 -5.06 5.49
C GLY A 954 -32.58 -4.57 4.06
N TRP A 955 -33.66 -4.02 3.55
CA TRP A 955 -33.68 -3.42 2.22
C TRP A 955 -34.41 -2.07 2.26
N ARG A 956 -33.98 -1.15 1.40
CA ARG A 956 -34.62 0.16 1.21
C ARG A 956 -34.68 0.56 -0.24
N LEU A 957 -35.63 1.42 -0.59
CA LEU A 957 -35.65 2.06 -1.92
C LEU A 957 -34.53 3.10 -1.97
N ASP A 958 -33.61 2.92 -2.91
CA ASP A 958 -32.46 3.80 -3.13
C ASP A 958 -32.71 4.83 -4.25
N ALA A 959 -33.42 4.41 -5.32
CA ALA A 959 -33.77 5.30 -6.40
C ALA A 959 -35.05 4.90 -7.11
N ILE A 960 -35.76 5.90 -7.70
CA ILE A 960 -36.97 5.74 -8.49
C ILE A 960 -36.87 6.53 -9.79
N ARG A 961 -37.27 5.91 -10.90
CA ARG A 961 -37.38 6.58 -12.20
C ARG A 961 -38.73 6.32 -12.82
N LEU A 962 -39.45 7.38 -13.14
CA LEU A 962 -40.69 7.33 -13.88
C LEU A 962 -40.38 7.37 -15.39
N VAL A 963 -40.91 6.40 -16.13
CA VAL A 963 -40.73 6.33 -17.59
C VAL A 963 -42.08 6.30 -18.28
N VAL A 964 -42.30 7.24 -19.20
CA VAL A 964 -43.53 7.36 -19.96
C VAL A 964 -43.25 7.14 -21.46
N VAL A 965 -44.04 6.28 -22.10
CA VAL A 965 -43.87 5.98 -23.53
C VAL A 965 -44.47 7.11 -24.39
N THR A 966 -43.68 7.53 -25.38
CA THR A 966 -44.08 8.52 -26.40
C THR A 966 -43.77 8.00 -27.81
N HIS A 967 -44.46 8.50 -28.80
CA HIS A 967 -44.19 8.24 -30.23
C HIS A 967 -43.51 9.43 -30.92
N GLN A 968 -43.43 10.58 -30.21
CA GLN A 968 -42.82 11.81 -30.75
C GLN A 968 -41.31 11.88 -30.53
#